data_5dba008e4838c491e5a266d868904646
#
_entry.id   5dba008e4838c491e5a266d868904646
#
_cell.length_a   1.000
_cell.length_b   1.000
_cell.length_c   1.000
_cell.angle_alpha   90.00
_cell.angle_beta   90.00
_cell.angle_gamma   90.00
#
_symmetry.space_group_name_H-M   'P 1'
#
loop_
_entity.id
_entity.type
_entity.pdbx_description
1 polymer ?
#
loop_
_entity_poly.entity_id
_entity_poly.type
_entity_poly.pdbx_seq_one_letter_code
_entity_poly.pdbx_strand_id
1 'polypeptide(L)'
;RNSIYNSFGSTGPTAGSSAMSNATISVRGLGSARTLVLMDGRRMPGSPHLGGSGAVNINMIPTVAVDRIEILADGASSVYGSDAIAGVVNVITKKGFDGMEFNFRRGDRDRDXGEXXSVSXXYGATNDXGYVTVMVEHDERDEIYLKDRWYTKASINDKNGDGVVDLYNETYGLSWYSRNLADPVTGDIMATPTCPGSQSNPVDGWWGPNFGGAAFGQGATSTPSNGGAPVGICGFAWADIMVQDAATFRDSITTNIDYQVNDQINLYSRINYLRNESTGRYAPPAARYPSIAVGDANNPYDVPVTGYWRWTEIGNRGMHQVDTGMDAVFEVTYQVNDDVEVVYGTQINKFYGVDIGRYYLSYAGLDSNNLNNEPFGSAAGAAAMSATTLVEYTNHYEKNDVVVQIDNIMDLPGGSVSALFGIENFTNEYSAEYDKHSENGLVGGSAGNSGSGYREVDSVFGEVLLPIMDNLEVTASFRSDDYSDVGESDSFKLGALWIPVPGTIVKLNTGEGFRAPTMDNLYGATTFSANTVYDYKACAAAGTSSADCASKQVSTLIKANPNLGAESSEGFTMSVEQDMGMLVGALDGLNVRFDYYEITISDAIASISTQDVMWNDFVGGTALSNNVTFFNAAGIAGDGTAAGTPTGTGTVGDACPAGSTYVRREGNDPSIYVIRSCANGRVDYVGAGFTNVGEIEVVGYDLFVSYTRDVGPGVMNVNVDYTEMDEYNTDSFTGSSQKTNNVGFEGTPSERSNVSLSYAWDKYSVALTQRNIGDFRLSQEAETDSAGNPTGGIVKAGGTQDEYSALDLQIKADLGKYGTVTYGMLNAEDEDPLPNANGDRDAYLGLYSNQGLITYLKWNIAF
;
A
#
# COMPACT_ATOMS: atom_id res chain seq x y z
N ARG A 1 6.78 8.69 15.44
CA ARG A 1 5.87 9.83 15.19
C ARG A 1 4.59 9.34 14.55
N ASN A 2 3.49 10.00 14.86
CA ASN A 2 2.20 9.67 14.28
C ASN A 2 2.13 10.11 12.82
N SER A 3 1.58 9.26 11.99
CA SER A 3 1.15 9.65 10.66
C SER A 3 -0.36 9.45 10.61
N ILE A 4 -1.08 10.45 10.18
CA ILE A 4 -2.54 10.37 10.08
C ILE A 4 -2.94 9.27 9.09
N TYR A 5 -2.21 9.16 8.00
CA TYR A 5 -2.49 8.18 6.95
C TYR A 5 -1.43 7.09 6.97
N ASN A 6 -1.30 6.44 8.07
CA ASN A 6 -0.28 5.42 8.23
C ASN A 6 -0.63 4.19 7.38
N SER A 7 0.16 3.93 6.37
CA SER A 7 0.06 2.71 5.58
C SER A 7 1.02 1.63 6.10
N PHE A 8 1.32 1.69 7.37
CA PHE A 8 2.23 0.76 8.02
C PHE A 8 1.48 -0.53 8.31
N GLY A 9 1.68 -1.51 7.49
CA GLY A 9 1.06 -2.81 7.66
C GLY A 9 1.36 -3.71 6.48
N SER A 10 1.22 -4.99 6.67
CA SER A 10 1.35 -5.93 5.56
C SER A 10 0.08 -5.86 4.71
N THR A 11 0.26 -5.84 3.42
CA THR A 11 -0.89 -5.93 2.53
C THR A 11 -1.45 -7.35 2.62
N GLY A 12 -2.75 -7.46 2.81
CA GLY A 12 -3.40 -8.76 2.82
C GLY A 12 -3.38 -9.38 1.42
N PRO A 13 -3.47 -10.69 1.33
CA PRO A 13 -3.53 -11.34 0.04
C PRO A 13 -4.88 -11.06 -0.63
N THR A 14 -4.84 -10.31 -1.72
CA THR A 14 -6.00 -10.14 -2.58
C THR A 14 -5.79 -10.98 -3.82
N ALA A 15 -6.85 -11.36 -4.48
CA ALA A 15 -6.75 -12.19 -5.69
C ALA A 15 -5.82 -11.50 -6.70
N GLY A 16 -4.77 -12.20 -7.10
CA GLY A 16 -3.78 -11.66 -8.02
C GLY A 16 -2.72 -10.76 -7.40
N SER A 17 -2.73 -10.60 -6.07
CA SER A 17 -1.72 -9.77 -5.40
C SER A 17 -0.42 -10.54 -5.18
N SER A 18 0.68 -9.92 -5.51
CA SER A 18 2.02 -10.44 -5.25
C SER A 18 2.69 -9.72 -4.06
N ALA A 19 1.95 -8.87 -3.36
CA ALA A 19 2.52 -8.03 -2.31
C ALA A 19 2.11 -8.49 -0.91
N MET A 20 1.80 -9.77 -0.74
CA MET A 20 1.16 -10.26 0.48
C MET A 20 2.03 -10.20 1.74
N SER A 21 3.33 -10.09 1.62
CA SER A 21 4.21 -9.98 2.79
C SER A 21 4.92 -8.63 2.88
N ASN A 22 4.46 -7.66 2.11
CA ASN A 22 5.10 -6.34 2.09
C ASN A 22 4.47 -5.43 3.13
N ALA A 23 5.32 -4.65 3.78
CA ALA A 23 4.91 -3.60 4.71
C ALA A 23 5.63 -2.32 4.31
N THR A 24 4.91 -1.20 4.34
CA THR A 24 5.45 0.08 3.89
C THR A 24 5.21 1.17 4.92
N ILE A 25 5.94 2.28 4.79
CA ILE A 25 5.79 3.47 5.64
C ILE A 25 5.37 4.64 4.76
N SER A 26 4.37 5.38 5.21
CA SER A 26 3.93 6.62 4.56
C SER A 26 3.95 7.75 5.58
N VAL A 27 4.77 8.76 5.35
CA VAL A 27 4.79 9.95 6.21
C VAL A 27 3.69 10.90 5.74
N ARG A 28 2.88 11.36 6.69
CA ARG A 28 1.79 12.33 6.45
C ARG A 28 0.76 11.87 5.42
N GLY A 29 0.65 10.56 5.21
CA GLY A 29 -0.35 10.01 4.30
C GLY A 29 -0.14 10.32 2.83
N LEU A 30 1.04 10.80 2.45
CA LEU A 30 1.32 11.16 1.06
C LEU A 30 1.69 9.97 0.19
N GLY A 31 1.74 8.77 0.79
CA GLY A 31 2.04 7.53 0.08
C GLY A 31 3.44 7.03 0.35
N SER A 32 3.58 5.71 0.34
CA SER A 32 4.87 5.09 0.63
C SER A 32 5.92 5.37 -0.46
N ALA A 33 5.50 5.65 -1.67
CA ALA A 33 6.42 6.01 -2.76
C ALA A 33 6.97 7.44 -2.63
N ARG A 34 6.40 8.26 -1.75
CA ARG A 34 6.85 9.64 -1.49
C ARG A 34 7.58 9.77 -0.16
N THR A 35 7.87 8.64 0.49
CA THR A 35 8.64 8.54 1.72
C THR A 35 9.91 7.78 1.41
N LEU A 36 11.06 8.43 1.55
CA LEU A 36 12.34 7.77 1.30
C LEU A 36 12.78 6.97 2.52
N VAL A 37 13.14 5.72 2.33
CA VAL A 37 13.67 4.87 3.40
C VAL A 37 15.15 4.63 3.16
N LEU A 38 15.96 4.91 4.19
CA LEU A 38 17.41 4.74 4.17
C LEU A 38 17.84 3.74 5.23
N MET A 39 18.97 3.10 5.00
CA MET A 39 19.69 2.34 6.02
C MET A 39 21.10 2.95 6.15
N ASP A 40 21.41 3.49 7.31
CA ASP A 40 22.67 4.21 7.58
C ASP A 40 22.93 5.29 6.52
N GLY A 41 21.90 6.06 6.16
CA GLY A 41 22.01 7.16 5.20
C GLY A 41 22.01 6.75 3.74
N ARG A 42 21.94 5.47 3.43
CA ARG A 42 21.93 4.99 2.05
C ARG A 42 20.56 4.48 1.65
N ARG A 43 20.14 4.81 0.43
CA ARG A 43 18.83 4.47 -0.12
C ARG A 43 18.62 2.96 -0.13
N MET A 44 17.45 2.53 0.35
CA MET A 44 16.99 1.17 0.15
C MET A 44 16.16 1.14 -1.14
N PRO A 45 16.46 0.24 -2.08
CA PRO A 45 15.67 0.14 -3.30
C PRO A 45 14.23 -0.30 -3.01
N GLY A 46 13.32 0.11 -3.86
CA GLY A 46 11.93 -0.29 -3.76
C GLY A 46 11.73 -1.78 -4.03
N SER A 47 10.70 -2.34 -3.42
CA SER A 47 10.35 -3.75 -3.61
C SER A 47 9.83 -3.97 -5.04
N PRO A 48 10.32 -4.98 -5.78
CA PRO A 48 9.74 -5.29 -7.10
C PRO A 48 8.28 -5.73 -7.01
N HIS A 49 7.83 -6.29 -5.88
CA HIS A 49 6.41 -6.59 -5.67
C HIS A 49 5.55 -5.33 -5.60
N LEU A 50 6.17 -4.19 -5.27
CA LEU A 50 5.51 -2.89 -5.12
C LEU A 50 5.94 -1.90 -6.21
N GLY A 51 6.44 -2.42 -7.33
CA GLY A 51 6.78 -1.60 -8.48
C GLY A 51 8.25 -1.26 -8.65
N GLY A 52 9.12 -1.87 -7.86
CA GLY A 52 10.56 -1.87 -8.14
C GLY A 52 11.38 -0.64 -7.79
N SER A 53 10.78 0.52 -7.61
CA SER A 53 11.58 1.73 -7.39
C SER A 53 10.91 2.79 -6.52
N GLY A 54 9.80 2.46 -5.92
CA GLY A 54 9.10 3.42 -5.06
C GLY A 54 9.08 2.93 -3.62
N ALA A 55 8.03 2.22 -3.26
CA ALA A 55 7.81 1.80 -1.89
C ALA A 55 8.80 0.72 -1.45
N VAL A 56 9.42 0.93 -0.30
CA VAL A 56 10.36 -0.03 0.30
C VAL A 56 9.59 -0.99 1.19
N ASN A 57 9.86 -2.29 1.04
CA ASN A 57 9.32 -3.30 1.94
C ASN A 57 10.16 -3.34 3.22
N ILE A 58 9.63 -2.79 4.32
CA ILE A 58 10.37 -2.74 5.58
C ILE A 58 10.52 -4.12 6.24
N ASN A 59 9.79 -5.14 5.78
CA ASN A 59 10.04 -6.52 6.22
C ASN A 59 11.39 -7.05 5.75
N MET A 60 12.03 -6.36 4.79
CA MET A 60 13.39 -6.67 4.35
C MET A 60 14.47 -6.02 5.23
N ILE A 61 14.10 -5.38 6.35
CA ILE A 61 15.02 -4.79 7.31
C ILE A 61 15.13 -5.74 8.52
N PRO A 62 16.33 -6.26 8.82
CA PRO A 62 16.50 -7.12 10.00
C PRO A 62 16.30 -6.31 11.29
N THR A 63 15.36 -6.71 12.14
CA THR A 63 15.08 -5.94 13.36
C THR A 63 16.21 -6.04 14.36
N VAL A 64 16.94 -7.16 14.38
CA VAL A 64 18.10 -7.31 15.28
C VAL A 64 19.18 -6.25 14.99
N ALA A 65 19.27 -5.80 13.73
CA ALA A 65 20.29 -4.84 13.32
C ALA A 65 19.95 -3.40 13.67
N VAL A 66 18.70 -3.13 14.05
CA VAL A 66 18.24 -1.75 14.24
C VAL A 66 18.67 -1.23 15.64
N ASP A 67 19.41 -0.13 15.63
CA ASP A 67 19.71 0.63 16.85
C ASP A 67 18.58 1.62 17.14
N ARG A 68 18.26 2.44 16.13
CA ARG A 68 17.20 3.44 16.23
C ARG A 68 16.69 3.81 14.84
N ILE A 69 15.57 4.49 14.82
CA ILE A 69 14.98 5.01 13.59
C ILE A 69 14.87 6.52 13.72
N GLU A 70 15.42 7.24 12.76
CA GLU A 70 15.36 8.70 12.69
C GLU A 70 14.41 9.11 11.59
N ILE A 71 13.49 10.02 11.89
CA ILE A 71 12.50 10.49 10.92
C ILE A 71 12.69 11.98 10.69
N LEU A 72 12.93 12.34 9.44
CA LEU A 72 12.92 13.73 8.98
C LEU A 72 11.58 13.98 8.29
N ALA A 73 10.68 14.69 8.95
CA ALA A 73 9.33 14.93 8.44
C ALA A 73 9.32 16.24 7.62
N ASP A 74 10.14 16.26 6.57
CA ASP A 74 10.43 17.45 5.79
C ASP A 74 10.95 17.00 4.43
N GLY A 75 10.67 17.74 3.37
CA GLY A 75 11.17 17.44 2.05
C GLY A 75 12.69 17.51 2.00
N ALA A 76 13.33 16.54 1.40
CA ALA A 76 14.79 16.41 1.40
C ALA A 76 15.36 15.94 0.07
N SER A 77 14.66 16.20 -1.04
CA SER A 77 15.15 15.79 -2.37
C SER A 77 16.46 16.47 -2.75
N SER A 78 16.71 17.67 -2.23
CA SER A 78 17.97 18.39 -2.48
C SER A 78 19.18 17.69 -1.85
N VAL A 79 18.92 16.80 -0.87
CA VAL A 79 19.98 16.04 -0.20
C VAL A 79 20.02 14.61 -0.72
N TYR A 80 18.87 13.94 -0.79
CA TYR A 80 18.79 12.51 -1.04
C TYR A 80 18.23 12.14 -2.43
N GLY A 81 17.74 13.10 -3.21
CA GLY A 81 17.18 12.84 -4.53
C GLY A 81 15.71 12.49 -4.51
N SER A 82 15.27 11.71 -5.47
CA SER A 82 13.89 11.32 -5.68
C SER A 82 13.26 10.72 -4.42
N ASP A 83 11.94 10.87 -4.28
CA ASP A 83 11.08 10.19 -3.30
C ASP A 83 11.07 10.82 -1.91
N ALA A 84 11.95 11.76 -1.62
CA ALA A 84 12.00 12.43 -0.31
C ALA A 84 11.08 13.66 -0.29
N ILE A 85 9.82 13.47 -0.68
CA ILE A 85 8.81 14.54 -0.74
C ILE A 85 8.17 14.75 0.63
N ALA A 86 7.62 13.68 1.20
CA ALA A 86 6.90 13.74 2.49
C ALA A 86 7.87 13.69 3.66
N GLY A 87 8.98 13.00 3.48
CA GLY A 87 9.99 12.85 4.52
C GLY A 87 10.92 11.70 4.26
N VAL A 88 11.83 11.51 5.21
CA VAL A 88 12.85 10.46 5.16
C VAL A 88 12.78 9.66 6.45
N VAL A 89 12.83 8.33 6.31
CA VAL A 89 12.96 7.41 7.44
C VAL A 89 14.33 6.74 7.33
N ASN A 90 15.22 7.03 8.26
CA ASN A 90 16.59 6.51 8.25
C ASN A 90 16.75 5.48 9.36
N VAL A 91 16.96 4.24 8.99
CA VAL A 91 17.21 3.14 9.91
C VAL A 91 18.70 3.09 10.21
N ILE A 92 19.07 3.33 11.48
CA ILE A 92 20.47 3.32 11.92
C ILE A 92 20.76 1.96 12.49
N THR A 93 21.82 1.32 12.01
CA THR A 93 22.18 -0.02 12.47
C THR A 93 23.09 0.03 13.69
N LYS A 94 23.08 -1.04 14.51
CA LYS A 94 23.95 -1.21 15.66
C LYS A 94 25.40 -1.29 15.20
N LYS A 95 26.27 -0.56 15.85
CA LYS A 95 27.70 -0.47 15.52
C LYS A 95 28.54 -0.47 16.79
N GLY A 96 29.74 -1.02 16.70
CA GLY A 96 30.72 -0.96 17.80
C GLY A 96 30.34 -1.77 19.02
N PHE A 97 29.53 -2.79 18.87
CA PHE A 97 29.14 -3.69 19.98
C PHE A 97 30.32 -4.59 20.34
N ASP A 98 30.51 -4.82 21.65
CA ASP A 98 31.56 -5.71 22.15
C ASP A 98 30.93 -6.75 23.08
N GLY A 99 31.14 -8.04 22.78
CA GLY A 99 30.56 -9.13 23.53
C GLY A 99 29.52 -9.90 22.74
N MET A 100 28.63 -10.53 23.48
CA MET A 100 27.59 -11.36 22.89
C MET A 100 26.24 -10.99 23.50
N GLU A 101 25.20 -10.94 22.68
CA GLU A 101 23.85 -10.67 23.14
C GLU A 101 22.90 -11.69 22.49
N PHE A 102 21.99 -12.18 23.29
CA PHE A 102 20.93 -13.09 22.85
C PHE A 102 19.59 -12.46 23.18
N ASN A 103 18.67 -12.50 22.22
CA ASN A 103 17.32 -11.98 22.36
C ASN A 103 16.31 -13.05 22.00
N PHE A 104 15.27 -13.14 22.79
CA PHE A 104 14.12 -14.02 22.53
C PHE A 104 12.86 -13.20 22.74
N ARG A 105 11.90 -13.37 21.86
CA ARG A 105 10.57 -12.79 22.01
C ARG A 105 9.52 -13.80 21.58
N ARG A 106 8.48 -13.93 22.38
CA ARG A 106 7.28 -14.66 22.01
C ARG A 106 6.09 -13.79 22.28
N GLY A 107 5.18 -13.73 21.31
CA GLY A 107 3.91 -13.03 21.46
C GLY A 107 2.76 -13.98 21.18
N ASP A 108 1.78 -13.96 22.04
CA ASP A 108 0.56 -14.73 21.86
C ASP A 108 -0.63 -13.78 21.79
N ARG A 109 -1.58 -14.09 20.93
CA ARG A 109 -2.79 -13.29 20.81
C ARG A 109 -3.93 -13.94 21.59
N ASP A 110 -4.80 -13.11 22.11
CA ASP A 110 -5.99 -13.60 22.78
C ASP A 110 -6.96 -14.26 21.78
N ARG A 111 -6.81 -13.94 20.49
CA ARG A 111 -7.63 -14.46 19.40
C ARG A 111 -6.84 -15.46 18.57
N ASP A 112 -7.53 -16.36 17.93
CA ASP A 112 -6.88 -17.38 17.09
C ASP A 112 -5.97 -16.73 16.04
N UNK A 113 -4.72 -17.39 15.84
CA UNK A 113 -3.79 -17.06 14.82
C UNK A 113 -2.92 -15.87 15.17
N GLY A 114 -2.03 -15.95 14.38
CA GLY A 114 -1.17 -14.77 14.34
C GLY A 114 -0.07 -14.74 15.41
N GLU A 115 0.31 -15.87 16.00
CA GLU A 115 1.40 -15.94 16.99
C GLU A 115 2.75 -15.57 16.38
N UNK A 116 3.64 -14.99 17.16
CA UNK A 116 4.94 -14.59 16.76
C UNK A 116 5.99 -15.18 17.61
N UNK A 117 7.29 -15.38 17.07
CA UNK A 117 8.46 -15.77 17.73
C UNK A 117 9.56 -15.09 17.07
N SER A 118 10.48 -14.79 17.83
CA SER A 118 11.70 -14.18 17.29
C SER A 118 12.88 -14.57 18.18
N VAL A 119 13.99 -14.96 17.54
CA VAL A 119 15.26 -15.33 18.22
C VAL A 119 16.38 -14.63 17.45
N SER A 120 17.28 -13.98 18.23
CA SER A 120 18.43 -13.34 17.56
C SER A 120 19.71 -13.38 18.39
N UNK A 121 20.79 -13.22 17.73
CA UNK A 121 22.00 -13.19 18.37
C UNK A 121 22.75 -12.04 17.80
N UNK A 122 23.61 -11.44 18.45
CA UNK A 122 24.45 -10.45 18.19
C UNK A 122 25.69 -10.81 18.75
N TYR A 123 26.83 -10.67 18.05
CA TYR A 123 28.22 -10.83 18.47
C TYR A 123 29.05 -9.67 17.96
N GLY A 124 29.84 -9.11 18.82
CA GLY A 124 30.73 -8.02 18.41
C GLY A 124 32.08 -8.13 19.09
N ALA A 125 33.08 -7.57 18.40
CA ALA A 125 34.43 -7.44 18.93
C ALA A 125 34.98 -6.08 18.52
N THR A 126 35.56 -5.36 19.46
CA THR A 126 36.11 -4.03 19.23
C THR A 126 37.56 -3.97 19.68
N ASN A 127 38.35 -3.09 19.06
CA ASN A 127 39.69 -2.72 19.47
C ASN A 127 40.01 -1.31 18.99
N ASP A 128 41.19 -0.88 19.30
CA ASP A 128 41.60 0.48 18.90
C ASP A 128 41.54 0.75 17.39
N UNK A 129 41.30 -0.22 16.52
CA UNK A 129 41.31 -0.07 15.18
C UNK A 129 40.04 -0.03 14.62
N GLY A 130 39.20 -0.57 15.40
CA GLY A 130 37.83 -0.64 14.87
C GLY A 130 36.98 -1.73 15.50
N TYR A 131 35.96 -2.18 14.75
CA TYR A 131 35.05 -3.21 15.25
C TYR A 131 34.53 -4.11 14.11
N VAL A 132 34.06 -5.28 14.54
CA VAL A 132 33.21 -6.14 13.70
C VAL A 132 31.99 -6.53 14.52
N THR A 133 30.82 -6.42 13.92
CA THR A 133 29.54 -6.82 14.55
C THR A 133 28.82 -7.75 13.59
N VAL A 134 28.38 -8.91 14.10
CA VAL A 134 27.61 -9.89 13.33
C VAL A 134 26.28 -10.11 14.05
N MET A 135 25.19 -10.01 13.33
CA MET A 135 23.85 -10.16 13.87
C MET A 135 23.07 -11.15 13.05
N VAL A 136 22.42 -12.10 13.71
CA VAL A 136 21.55 -13.08 13.04
C VAL A 136 20.21 -13.08 13.71
N GLU A 137 19.16 -13.33 12.92
CA GLU A 137 17.79 -13.30 13.41
C GLU A 137 16.93 -14.32 12.67
N HIS A 138 16.09 -14.99 13.44
CA HIS A 138 14.97 -15.76 12.92
C HIS A 138 13.68 -15.18 13.51
N ASP A 139 12.72 -14.87 12.64
CA ASP A 139 11.46 -14.26 13.04
C ASP A 139 10.32 -14.95 12.30
N GLU A 140 9.27 -15.33 13.01
CA GLU A 140 8.10 -15.96 12.38
C GLU A 140 6.81 -15.37 12.92
N ARG A 141 5.80 -15.37 12.07
CA ARG A 141 4.44 -14.95 12.40
C ARG A 141 3.44 -15.82 11.65
N ASP A 142 2.44 -16.32 12.36
CA ASP A 142 1.36 -17.09 11.77
C ASP A 142 0.36 -16.17 11.05
N GLU A 143 -0.40 -16.75 10.13
CA GLU A 143 -1.45 -16.02 9.40
C GLU A 143 -2.65 -15.71 10.28
N ILE A 144 -3.43 -14.73 9.83
CA ILE A 144 -4.74 -14.38 10.41
C ILE A 144 -5.76 -14.50 9.28
N TYR A 145 -6.83 -15.28 9.50
CA TYR A 145 -7.90 -15.44 8.52
C TYR A 145 -9.01 -14.41 8.77
N LEU A 146 -9.69 -14.00 7.70
CA LEU A 146 -10.83 -13.10 7.80
C LEU A 146 -11.93 -13.67 8.70
N LYS A 147 -12.15 -14.98 8.62
CA LYS A 147 -13.22 -15.63 9.40
C LYS A 147 -12.99 -15.61 10.91
N ASP A 148 -11.73 -15.40 11.33
CA ASP A 148 -11.35 -15.44 12.74
C ASP A 148 -11.62 -14.11 13.46
N ARG A 149 -12.15 -13.12 12.74
CA ARG A 149 -12.49 -11.82 13.31
C ARG A 149 -13.94 -11.50 12.98
N TRP A 150 -14.76 -11.17 13.99
CA TRP A 150 -16.19 -10.95 13.78
C TRP A 150 -16.46 -9.80 12.80
N TYR A 151 -15.55 -8.84 12.70
CA TYR A 151 -15.71 -7.65 11.84
C TYR A 151 -15.22 -7.87 10.40
N THR A 152 -14.58 -8.99 10.11
CA THR A 152 -14.14 -9.32 8.73
C THR A 152 -14.73 -10.62 8.20
N LYS A 153 -15.41 -11.41 9.04
CA LYS A 153 -16.03 -12.66 8.57
C LYS A 153 -17.26 -12.35 7.72
N ALA A 154 -17.66 -13.32 6.91
CA ALA A 154 -18.86 -13.18 6.08
C ALA A 154 -20.09 -12.86 6.91
N SER A 155 -20.91 -11.95 6.45
CA SER A 155 -22.12 -11.52 7.17
C SER A 155 -23.20 -11.05 6.21
N ILE A 156 -24.42 -11.09 6.72
CA ILE A 156 -25.63 -10.63 6.03
C ILE A 156 -26.34 -9.61 6.93
N ASN A 157 -26.83 -8.54 6.32
CA ASN A 157 -27.59 -7.54 7.02
C ASN A 157 -28.75 -7.07 6.11
N ASP A 158 -29.91 -7.68 6.26
CA ASP A 158 -31.13 -7.31 5.52
C ASP A 158 -31.57 -5.92 6.02
N LYS A 159 -31.04 -4.88 5.39
CA LYS A 159 -31.20 -3.48 5.84
C LYS A 159 -32.62 -2.96 5.63
N ASN A 160 -33.30 -3.43 4.61
CA ASN A 160 -34.65 -2.96 4.28
C ASN A 160 -35.74 -3.82 4.87
N GLY A 161 -35.41 -4.99 5.42
CA GLY A 161 -36.36 -5.87 6.11
C GLY A 161 -37.36 -6.57 5.20
N ASP A 162 -37.08 -6.67 3.90
CA ASP A 162 -38.03 -7.26 2.95
C ASP A 162 -37.87 -8.78 2.82
N GLY A 163 -36.92 -9.37 3.53
CA GLY A 163 -36.68 -10.80 3.54
C GLY A 163 -35.91 -11.31 2.33
N VAL A 164 -35.41 -10.39 1.47
CA VAL A 164 -34.58 -10.71 0.30
C VAL A 164 -33.31 -9.87 0.38
N VAL A 165 -32.18 -10.50 0.61
CA VAL A 165 -30.92 -9.81 0.85
C VAL A 165 -30.26 -9.46 -0.48
N ASP A 166 -29.96 -8.19 -0.68
CA ASP A 166 -29.16 -7.74 -1.85
C ASP A 166 -27.71 -8.15 -1.62
N LEU A 167 -27.19 -8.98 -2.50
CA LEU A 167 -25.86 -9.59 -2.35
C LEU A 167 -24.74 -8.53 -2.34
N TYR A 168 -24.95 -7.35 -2.89
CA TYR A 168 -23.91 -6.32 -2.92
C TYR A 168 -24.07 -5.24 -1.84
N ASN A 169 -25.30 -4.93 -1.51
CA ASN A 169 -25.60 -3.81 -0.61
C ASN A 169 -25.84 -4.24 0.83
N GLU A 170 -26.13 -5.53 1.05
CA GLU A 170 -26.57 -6.04 2.35
C GLU A 170 -25.73 -7.23 2.83
N THR A 171 -24.58 -7.47 2.21
CA THR A 171 -23.67 -8.52 2.65
C THR A 171 -22.24 -8.01 2.70
N TYR A 172 -21.43 -8.67 3.50
CA TYR A 172 -19.98 -8.50 3.49
C TYR A 172 -19.33 -9.86 3.31
N GLY A 173 -18.28 -9.91 2.48
CA GLY A 173 -17.48 -11.12 2.32
C GLY A 173 -18.09 -12.18 1.45
N LEU A 174 -19.15 -11.87 0.72
CA LEU A 174 -19.82 -12.79 -0.20
C LEU A 174 -19.65 -12.32 -1.65
N SER A 175 -19.73 -13.25 -2.58
CA SER A 175 -19.63 -13.01 -4.00
C SER A 175 -20.69 -13.79 -4.76
N TRP A 176 -21.22 -13.19 -5.82
CA TRP A 176 -22.19 -13.86 -6.69
C TRP A 176 -21.50 -14.71 -7.79
N TYR A 177 -20.19 -14.61 -7.95
CA TYR A 177 -19.43 -15.59 -8.72
C TYR A 177 -19.40 -16.87 -7.88
N SER A 178 -20.37 -17.72 -8.15
CA SER A 178 -20.61 -18.89 -7.31
C SER A 178 -21.14 -20.05 -8.15
N ARG A 179 -22.45 -20.24 -8.22
CA ARG A 179 -23.10 -21.32 -8.98
C ARG A 179 -24.35 -20.79 -9.69
N ASN A 180 -24.16 -19.72 -10.50
CA ASN A 180 -25.29 -19.07 -11.15
C ASN A 180 -25.22 -19.21 -12.66
N LEU A 181 -26.38 -19.52 -13.28
CA LEU A 181 -26.54 -19.47 -14.74
C LEU A 181 -27.45 -18.30 -15.07
N ALA A 182 -27.08 -17.54 -16.08
CA ALA A 182 -27.78 -16.30 -16.46
C ALA A 182 -28.08 -16.28 -17.95
N ASP A 183 -29.14 -15.55 -18.31
CA ASP A 183 -29.43 -15.23 -19.69
C ASP A 183 -28.29 -14.38 -20.25
N PRO A 184 -27.66 -14.78 -21.38
CA PRO A 184 -26.49 -14.05 -21.89
C PRO A 184 -26.83 -12.67 -22.46
N VAL A 185 -28.10 -12.38 -22.71
CA VAL A 185 -28.54 -11.11 -23.28
C VAL A 185 -29.00 -10.14 -22.19
N THR A 186 -29.88 -10.59 -21.30
CA THR A 186 -30.44 -9.73 -20.24
C THR A 186 -29.58 -9.71 -18.97
N GLY A 187 -28.82 -10.78 -18.73
CA GLY A 187 -28.06 -10.94 -17.47
C GLY A 187 -28.90 -11.51 -16.35
N ASP A 188 -30.19 -11.78 -16.57
CA ASP A 188 -31.08 -12.33 -15.52
C ASP A 188 -30.60 -13.72 -15.07
N ILE A 189 -30.57 -13.93 -13.78
CA ILE A 189 -30.22 -15.25 -13.22
C ILE A 189 -31.37 -16.21 -13.51
N MET A 190 -31.07 -17.30 -14.19
CA MET A 190 -32.05 -18.31 -14.61
C MET A 190 -32.09 -19.52 -13.67
N ALA A 191 -30.94 -19.87 -13.09
CA ALA A 191 -30.85 -21.02 -12.19
C ALA A 191 -29.63 -20.93 -11.29
N THR A 192 -29.76 -21.57 -10.14
CA THR A 192 -28.64 -21.82 -9.20
C THR A 192 -28.65 -23.31 -8.86
N PRO A 193 -28.39 -24.16 -9.85
CA PRO A 193 -28.76 -25.58 -9.77
C PRO A 193 -28.05 -26.37 -8.69
N THR A 194 -26.87 -25.91 -8.28
CA THR A 194 -26.05 -26.70 -7.34
C THR A 194 -25.64 -25.86 -6.12
N CYS A 195 -26.44 -24.85 -5.75
CA CYS A 195 -26.13 -24.05 -4.56
C CYS A 195 -26.37 -24.89 -3.30
N PRO A 196 -25.32 -25.29 -2.58
CA PRO A 196 -25.52 -26.23 -1.46
C PRO A 196 -26.03 -25.61 -0.17
N GLY A 197 -25.90 -24.28 -0.04
CA GLY A 197 -26.33 -23.56 1.15
C GLY A 197 -27.64 -22.84 0.99
N SER A 198 -28.08 -22.19 2.05
CA SER A 198 -29.26 -21.32 2.04
C SER A 198 -28.94 -20.06 2.87
N GLN A 199 -29.81 -19.06 2.75
CA GLN A 199 -29.68 -17.84 3.52
C GLN A 199 -29.77 -18.10 5.03
N SER A 200 -30.58 -19.09 5.42
CA SER A 200 -30.76 -19.43 6.83
C SER A 200 -29.80 -20.51 7.33
N ASN A 201 -29.15 -21.24 6.42
CA ASN A 201 -28.27 -22.34 6.79
C ASN A 201 -27.13 -22.48 5.74
N PRO A 202 -26.14 -21.63 5.80
CA PRO A 202 -25.01 -21.71 4.87
C PRO A 202 -24.18 -22.98 5.10
N VAL A 203 -23.59 -23.51 4.03
CA VAL A 203 -22.80 -24.74 4.06
C VAL A 203 -21.48 -24.48 3.30
N ASP A 204 -20.35 -24.65 3.98
CA ASP A 204 -19.00 -24.60 3.38
C ASP A 204 -18.78 -23.33 2.54
N GLY A 205 -19.25 -22.20 3.04
CA GLY A 205 -19.12 -20.92 2.33
C GLY A 205 -20.26 -20.63 1.35
N TRP A 206 -21.14 -21.59 1.07
CA TRP A 206 -22.25 -21.41 0.13
C TRP A 206 -23.47 -20.81 0.84
N TRP A 207 -24.03 -19.77 0.22
CA TRP A 207 -25.23 -19.07 0.71
C TRP A 207 -26.22 -18.92 -0.45
N GLY A 208 -27.47 -19.13 -0.20
CA GLY A 208 -28.52 -18.94 -1.19
C GLY A 208 -29.59 -20.00 -1.07
N PRO A 209 -30.59 -19.99 -1.93
CA PRO A 209 -31.09 -18.92 -2.77
C PRO A 209 -31.79 -17.85 -1.93
N ASN A 210 -32.37 -16.88 -2.55
CA ASN A 210 -33.09 -15.72 -2.01
C ASN A 210 -32.20 -14.50 -1.78
N PHE A 211 -30.97 -14.49 -2.31
CA PHE A 211 -30.24 -13.25 -2.45
C PHE A 211 -30.80 -12.45 -3.63
N GLY A 212 -30.94 -11.17 -3.47
CA GLY A 212 -31.35 -10.27 -4.53
C GLY A 212 -30.26 -10.05 -5.57
N GLY A 213 -30.65 -9.76 -6.78
CA GLY A 213 -29.76 -9.67 -7.93
C GLY A 213 -29.48 -8.29 -8.45
N ALA A 214 -29.13 -7.34 -7.59
CA ALA A 214 -28.70 -6.02 -8.05
C ALA A 214 -27.36 -6.06 -8.80
N ALA A 215 -26.63 -7.16 -8.71
CA ALA A 215 -25.30 -7.33 -9.29
C ALA A 215 -25.24 -7.00 -10.79
N PHE A 216 -26.27 -7.31 -11.52
CA PHE A 216 -26.31 -7.08 -12.96
C PHE A 216 -27.28 -5.96 -13.32
N GLY A 217 -27.66 -5.15 -12.36
CA GLY A 217 -28.70 -4.16 -12.54
C GLY A 217 -30.11 -4.77 -12.54
N GLN A 218 -30.21 -6.00 -12.03
CA GLN A 218 -31.47 -6.72 -11.95
C GLN A 218 -32.04 -6.64 -10.54
N GLY A 219 -33.32 -6.86 -10.40
CA GLY A 219 -33.96 -6.86 -9.11
C GLY A 219 -33.56 -8.04 -8.24
N ALA A 220 -34.15 -8.08 -7.04
CA ALA A 220 -33.86 -9.11 -6.04
C ALA A 220 -34.02 -10.54 -6.58
N THR A 221 -35.02 -10.73 -7.39
CA THR A 221 -35.20 -11.96 -8.13
C THR A 221 -35.54 -11.61 -9.55
N SER A 222 -35.09 -12.41 -10.49
CA SER A 222 -35.38 -12.17 -11.89
C SER A 222 -36.23 -13.34 -12.45
N THR A 223 -37.13 -13.00 -13.34
CA THR A 223 -37.89 -14.02 -14.06
C THR A 223 -37.07 -14.43 -15.28
N PRO A 224 -36.68 -15.70 -15.38
CA PRO A 224 -35.91 -16.16 -16.53
C PRO A 224 -36.59 -15.81 -17.83
N SER A 225 -35.81 -15.53 -18.86
CA SER A 225 -36.31 -15.14 -20.20
C SER A 225 -37.19 -16.24 -20.81
N ASN A 226 -37.03 -17.48 -20.35
CA ASN A 226 -37.85 -18.61 -20.80
C ASN A 226 -39.22 -18.72 -20.10
N GLY A 227 -39.57 -17.72 -19.26
CA GLY A 227 -40.86 -17.71 -18.57
C GLY A 227 -40.92 -18.53 -17.30
N GLY A 228 -39.77 -18.99 -16.77
CA GLY A 228 -39.73 -19.73 -15.53
C GLY A 228 -40.03 -18.87 -14.32
N ALA A 229 -40.11 -19.50 -13.14
CA ALA A 229 -40.30 -18.78 -11.89
C ALA A 229 -39.07 -17.94 -11.55
N PRO A 230 -39.24 -16.81 -10.87
CA PRO A 230 -38.09 -16.04 -10.38
C PRO A 230 -37.17 -16.88 -9.49
N VAL A 231 -35.88 -16.68 -9.63
CA VAL A 231 -34.89 -17.43 -8.84
C VAL A 231 -33.97 -16.43 -8.11
N GLY A 232 -33.57 -16.82 -6.94
CA GLY A 232 -32.58 -16.09 -6.18
C GLY A 232 -31.18 -16.40 -6.65
N ILE A 233 -30.22 -15.66 -6.13
CA ILE A 233 -28.80 -15.81 -6.48
C ILE A 233 -28.09 -16.68 -5.43
N CYS A 234 -27.22 -17.55 -5.89
CA CYS A 234 -26.32 -18.31 -5.01
C CYS A 234 -25.07 -17.44 -4.72
N GLY A 235 -24.79 -17.23 -3.45
CA GLY A 235 -23.59 -16.50 -3.02
C GLY A 235 -22.52 -17.44 -2.49
N PHE A 236 -21.28 -16.97 -2.47
CA PHE A 236 -20.16 -17.69 -1.89
C PHE A 236 -19.38 -16.79 -0.96
N ALA A 237 -19.19 -17.21 0.28
CA ALA A 237 -18.48 -16.43 1.29
C ALA A 237 -16.97 -16.61 1.14
N TRP A 238 -16.36 -15.75 0.34
CA TRP A 238 -14.91 -15.75 0.16
C TRP A 238 -14.20 -15.38 1.46
N ALA A 239 -14.83 -14.57 2.32
CA ALA A 239 -14.26 -14.18 3.61
C ALA A 239 -14.10 -15.37 4.58
N ASP A 240 -14.81 -16.47 4.36
CA ASP A 240 -14.64 -17.68 5.20
C ASP A 240 -13.34 -18.43 4.84
N ILE A 241 -12.71 -18.08 3.71
CA ILE A 241 -11.56 -18.81 3.18
C ILE A 241 -10.27 -17.98 3.28
N MET A 242 -10.36 -16.67 3.03
CA MET A 242 -9.19 -15.85 2.76
C MET A 242 -8.37 -15.52 4.00
N VAL A 243 -7.05 -15.43 3.79
CA VAL A 243 -6.09 -14.91 4.77
C VAL A 243 -6.11 -13.38 4.71
N GLN A 244 -6.18 -12.74 5.87
CA GLN A 244 -6.04 -11.29 5.98
C GLN A 244 -4.59 -10.88 6.09
N ASP A 245 -3.86 -11.50 7.03
CA ASP A 245 -2.42 -11.26 7.21
C ASP A 245 -1.68 -12.56 6.91
N ALA A 246 -0.76 -12.53 5.97
CA ALA A 246 -0.02 -13.71 5.55
C ALA A 246 0.93 -14.19 6.66
N ALA A 247 1.16 -15.50 6.72
CA ALA A 247 2.24 -16.04 7.54
C ALA A 247 3.57 -15.61 6.96
N THR A 248 4.53 -15.28 7.83
CA THR A 248 5.87 -14.87 7.41
C THR A 248 6.94 -15.60 8.21
N PHE A 249 8.05 -15.93 7.53
CA PHE A 249 9.22 -16.57 8.10
C PHE A 249 10.44 -15.82 7.55
N ARG A 250 11.20 -15.16 8.46
CA ARG A 250 12.33 -14.32 8.04
C ARG A 250 13.60 -14.79 8.70
N ASP A 251 14.64 -14.95 7.89
CA ASP A 251 16.00 -15.27 8.36
C ASP A 251 16.95 -14.20 7.84
N SER A 252 17.80 -13.68 8.70
CA SER A 252 18.75 -12.65 8.27
C SER A 252 20.10 -12.77 8.94
N ILE A 253 21.12 -12.25 8.26
CA ILE A 253 22.44 -12.02 8.80
C ILE A 253 22.91 -10.65 8.34
N THR A 254 23.39 -9.85 9.31
CA THR A 254 23.95 -8.52 9.06
C THR A 254 25.32 -8.43 9.69
N THR A 255 26.28 -7.93 8.94
CA THR A 255 27.65 -7.73 9.42
C THR A 255 28.05 -6.28 9.18
N ASN A 256 28.53 -5.61 10.21
CA ASN A 256 29.13 -4.27 10.15
C ASN A 256 30.60 -4.37 10.53
N ILE A 257 31.45 -3.77 9.72
CA ILE A 257 32.91 -3.75 9.94
C ILE A 257 33.38 -2.30 9.77
N ASP A 258 34.17 -1.84 10.74
CA ASP A 258 34.84 -0.54 10.64
C ASP A 258 36.30 -0.74 11.00
N TYR A 259 37.21 -0.19 10.18
CA TYR A 259 38.63 -0.40 10.40
C TYR A 259 39.46 0.84 10.04
N GLN A 260 40.13 1.39 11.03
CA GLN A 260 41.02 2.54 10.87
C GLN A 260 42.37 2.03 10.41
N VAL A 261 42.68 2.22 9.12
CA VAL A 261 43.93 1.76 8.54
C VAL A 261 45.12 2.57 9.07
N ASN A 262 44.95 3.89 9.16
CA ASN A 262 45.90 4.83 9.70
C ASN A 262 45.16 6.13 10.03
N ASP A 263 45.87 7.15 10.47
CA ASP A 263 45.25 8.42 10.89
C ASP A 263 44.42 9.10 9.81
N GLN A 264 44.64 8.76 8.54
CA GLN A 264 43.95 9.42 7.41
C GLN A 264 42.91 8.53 6.72
N ILE A 265 42.97 7.20 6.87
CA ILE A 265 42.13 6.29 6.09
C ILE A 265 41.31 5.41 7.01
N ASN A 266 40.01 5.45 6.82
CA ASN A 266 39.06 4.56 7.48
C ASN A 266 38.29 3.76 6.43
N LEU A 267 38.03 2.49 6.72
CA LEU A 267 37.25 1.59 5.89
C LEU A 267 35.99 1.17 6.66
N TYR A 268 34.85 1.22 5.99
CA TYR A 268 33.59 0.75 6.55
C TYR A 268 32.90 -0.18 5.56
N SER A 269 32.29 -1.25 6.10
CA SER A 269 31.47 -2.15 5.29
C SER A 269 30.27 -2.61 6.08
N ARG A 270 29.12 -2.68 5.40
CA ARG A 270 27.92 -3.31 5.90
C ARG A 270 27.45 -4.32 4.87
N ILE A 271 27.20 -5.56 5.31
CA ILE A 271 26.66 -6.60 4.44
C ILE A 271 25.42 -7.16 5.14
N ASN A 272 24.28 -7.13 4.44
CA ASN A 272 23.01 -7.64 4.93
C ASN A 272 22.48 -8.66 3.93
N TYR A 273 22.07 -9.83 4.44
CA TYR A 273 21.37 -10.85 3.66
C TYR A 273 20.10 -11.23 4.42
N LEU A 274 18.98 -11.27 3.69
CA LEU A 274 17.70 -11.60 4.31
C LEU A 274 16.89 -12.49 3.35
N ARG A 275 16.26 -13.52 3.93
CA ARG A 275 15.28 -14.36 3.24
C ARG A 275 13.95 -14.20 3.96
N ASN A 276 12.92 -13.86 3.21
CA ASN A 276 11.56 -13.71 3.72
C ASN A 276 10.65 -14.65 2.94
N GLU A 277 10.00 -15.57 3.64
CA GLU A 277 9.05 -16.51 3.05
C GLU A 277 7.67 -16.20 3.61
N SER A 278 6.65 -16.23 2.74
CA SER A 278 5.28 -15.99 3.17
C SER A 278 4.30 -16.89 2.44
N THR A 279 3.20 -17.18 3.11
CA THR A 279 2.12 -17.98 2.54
C THR A 279 0.78 -17.30 2.78
N GLY A 280 -0.10 -17.41 1.80
CA GLY A 280 -1.45 -16.89 1.88
C GLY A 280 -2.44 -17.82 1.20
N ARG A 281 -3.72 -17.59 1.47
CA ARG A 281 -4.80 -18.41 0.90
C ARG A 281 -5.93 -17.49 0.45
N TYR A 282 -6.48 -17.81 -0.73
CA TYR A 282 -7.61 -17.10 -1.34
C TYR A 282 -8.76 -18.06 -1.56
N ALA A 283 -9.93 -17.49 -1.85
CA ALA A 283 -11.10 -18.26 -2.24
C ALA A 283 -10.82 -19.11 -3.50
N PRO A 284 -11.56 -20.20 -3.70
CA PRO A 284 -11.39 -21.00 -4.92
C PRO A 284 -11.56 -20.15 -6.19
N PRO A 285 -10.99 -20.58 -7.30
CA PRO A 285 -11.07 -19.76 -8.52
C PRO A 285 -12.49 -19.65 -9.01
N ALA A 286 -12.79 -18.49 -9.63
CA ALA A 286 -14.11 -18.21 -10.18
C ALA A 286 -13.96 -17.49 -11.51
N ALA A 287 -14.90 -17.75 -12.43
CA ALA A 287 -14.91 -17.08 -13.71
C ALA A 287 -16.30 -17.00 -14.30
N ARG A 288 -16.44 -16.07 -15.24
CA ARG A 288 -17.61 -16.02 -16.13
C ARG A 288 -17.30 -16.85 -17.36
N TYR A 289 -18.21 -17.74 -17.73
CA TYR A 289 -18.15 -18.43 -19.01
C TYR A 289 -19.24 -17.84 -19.89
N PRO A 290 -18.88 -17.11 -20.96
CA PRO A 290 -19.84 -16.23 -21.62
C PRO A 290 -20.99 -16.95 -22.37
N SER A 291 -20.78 -18.16 -22.85
CA SER A 291 -21.85 -18.87 -23.53
C SER A 291 -21.68 -20.38 -23.38
N ILE A 292 -22.61 -21.00 -22.69
CA ILE A 292 -22.72 -22.47 -22.55
C ILE A 292 -23.84 -22.90 -23.46
N ALA A 293 -23.54 -23.72 -24.45
CA ALA A 293 -24.48 -24.08 -25.51
C ALA A 293 -25.59 -24.98 -24.97
N VAL A 294 -26.69 -25.00 -25.70
CA VAL A 294 -27.76 -25.96 -25.48
C VAL A 294 -27.26 -27.39 -25.64
N GLY A 295 -27.55 -28.22 -24.67
CA GLY A 295 -27.13 -29.63 -24.69
C GLY A 295 -25.80 -29.89 -23.98
N ASP A 296 -25.13 -28.82 -23.50
CA ASP A 296 -23.95 -28.95 -22.68
C ASP A 296 -24.34 -29.50 -21.29
N ALA A 297 -23.46 -30.32 -20.70
CA ALA A 297 -23.70 -30.91 -19.37
C ALA A 297 -23.94 -29.85 -18.29
N ASN A 298 -23.48 -28.62 -18.54
CA ASN A 298 -23.56 -27.53 -17.59
C ASN A 298 -24.72 -26.57 -17.88
N ASN A 299 -25.56 -26.88 -18.89
CA ASN A 299 -26.69 -26.07 -19.29
C ASN A 299 -27.97 -26.89 -19.26
N PRO A 300 -28.84 -26.71 -18.26
CA PRO A 300 -30.09 -27.47 -18.17
C PRO A 300 -31.22 -26.87 -19.02
N TYR A 301 -30.96 -25.79 -19.77
CA TYR A 301 -31.97 -25.04 -20.50
C TYR A 301 -31.89 -25.32 -22.00
N ASP A 302 -32.97 -24.96 -22.69
CA ASP A 302 -33.06 -25.06 -24.14
C ASP A 302 -32.64 -23.77 -24.89
N VAL A 303 -31.94 -22.89 -24.14
CA VAL A 303 -31.31 -21.67 -24.68
C VAL A 303 -29.87 -21.62 -24.14
N PRO A 304 -28.96 -20.93 -24.87
CA PRO A 304 -27.61 -20.74 -24.35
C PRO A 304 -27.63 -19.95 -23.02
N VAL A 305 -26.68 -20.22 -22.12
CA VAL A 305 -26.61 -19.50 -20.83
C VAL A 305 -25.19 -19.01 -20.61
N THR A 306 -25.05 -17.97 -19.76
CA THR A 306 -23.77 -17.52 -19.23
C THR A 306 -23.58 -18.19 -17.85
N GLY A 307 -22.42 -18.77 -17.63
CA GLY A 307 -22.08 -19.36 -16.32
C GLY A 307 -21.27 -18.38 -15.47
N TYR A 308 -21.66 -18.22 -14.22
CA TYR A 308 -20.88 -17.52 -13.20
C TYR A 308 -20.57 -18.57 -12.14
N TRP A 309 -19.36 -19.13 -12.24
CA TRP A 309 -19.06 -20.38 -11.53
C TRP A 309 -17.82 -20.21 -10.65
N ARG A 310 -17.85 -20.90 -9.49
CA ARG A 310 -16.71 -20.99 -8.57
C ARG A 310 -16.35 -22.46 -8.38
N TRP A 311 -15.10 -22.79 -8.64
CA TRP A 311 -14.64 -24.18 -8.65
C TRP A 311 -14.01 -24.56 -7.32
N THR A 312 -14.84 -24.87 -6.32
CA THR A 312 -14.36 -25.42 -5.05
C THR A 312 -13.66 -26.75 -5.26
N GLU A 313 -14.03 -27.45 -6.34
CA GLU A 313 -13.46 -28.75 -6.69
C GLU A 313 -11.98 -28.65 -7.09
N ILE A 314 -11.53 -27.52 -7.62
CA ILE A 314 -10.11 -27.25 -7.90
C ILE A 314 -9.36 -27.06 -6.59
N GLY A 315 -9.96 -26.35 -5.63
CA GLY A 315 -9.38 -26.07 -4.34
C GLY A 315 -9.23 -24.59 -4.07
N ASN A 316 -8.83 -24.24 -2.88
CA ASN A 316 -8.59 -22.86 -2.49
C ASN A 316 -7.29 -22.37 -3.12
N ARG A 317 -7.33 -21.24 -3.83
CA ARG A 317 -6.11 -20.66 -4.39
C ARG A 317 -5.15 -20.34 -3.25
N GLY A 318 -3.88 -20.64 -3.46
CA GLY A 318 -2.84 -20.38 -2.49
C GLY A 318 -1.67 -19.65 -3.15
N MET A 319 -0.96 -18.86 -2.38
CA MET A 319 0.23 -18.16 -2.84
C MET A 319 1.37 -18.49 -1.88
N HIS A 320 2.51 -18.87 -2.42
CA HIS A 320 3.74 -19.08 -1.68
C HIS A 320 4.80 -18.17 -2.28
N GLN A 321 5.30 -17.24 -1.46
CA GLN A 321 6.24 -16.22 -1.89
C GLN A 321 7.55 -16.42 -1.14
N VAL A 322 8.66 -16.40 -1.87
CA VAL A 322 10.01 -16.47 -1.27
C VAL A 322 10.82 -15.32 -1.85
N ASP A 323 11.30 -14.45 -0.98
CA ASP A 323 12.11 -13.30 -1.34
C ASP A 323 13.48 -13.41 -0.68
N THR A 324 14.55 -13.16 -1.45
CA THR A 324 15.90 -13.03 -0.91
C THR A 324 16.46 -11.67 -1.30
N GLY A 325 17.11 -11.01 -0.35
CA GLY A 325 17.75 -9.72 -0.57
C GLY A 325 19.17 -9.72 -0.03
N MET A 326 20.07 -9.07 -0.75
CA MET A 326 21.43 -8.80 -0.29
C MET A 326 21.71 -7.32 -0.49
N ASP A 327 22.22 -6.65 0.54
CA ASP A 327 22.64 -5.27 0.46
C ASP A 327 24.06 -5.17 1.01
N ALA A 328 25.00 -4.75 0.17
CA ALA A 328 26.41 -4.63 0.53
C ALA A 328 26.87 -3.19 0.27
N VAL A 329 27.47 -2.60 1.28
CA VAL A 329 28.01 -1.23 1.27
C VAL A 329 29.50 -1.31 1.60
N PHE A 330 30.30 -0.56 0.91
CA PHE A 330 31.72 -0.39 1.21
C PHE A 330 32.05 1.09 1.08
N GLU A 331 32.73 1.65 2.10
CA GLU A 331 33.12 3.07 2.11
C GLU A 331 34.56 3.20 2.48
N VAL A 332 35.24 4.15 1.84
CA VAL A 332 36.59 4.60 2.18
C VAL A 332 36.51 6.07 2.53
N THR A 333 36.90 6.42 3.75
CA THR A 333 37.01 7.81 4.19
C THR A 333 38.47 8.18 4.19
N TYR A 334 38.82 9.27 3.51
CA TYR A 334 40.18 9.79 3.44
C TYR A 334 40.21 11.22 3.96
N GLN A 335 40.87 11.40 5.12
CA GLN A 335 41.10 12.69 5.72
C GLN A 335 42.32 13.33 5.03
N VAL A 336 42.09 14.23 4.09
CA VAL A 336 43.15 14.89 3.30
C VAL A 336 44.01 15.75 4.24
N ASN A 337 43.35 16.55 5.07
CA ASN A 337 43.96 17.38 6.12
C ASN A 337 42.88 17.68 7.15
N ASP A 338 43.15 18.52 8.14
CA ASP A 338 42.23 18.80 9.25
C ASP A 338 40.89 19.37 8.79
N ASP A 339 40.83 20.00 7.61
CA ASP A 339 39.64 20.69 7.12
C ASP A 339 38.95 19.97 5.94
N VAL A 340 39.60 18.97 5.32
CA VAL A 340 39.07 18.34 4.09
C VAL A 340 39.00 16.84 4.23
N GLU A 341 37.81 16.32 4.05
CA GLU A 341 37.51 14.88 4.08
C GLU A 341 36.89 14.46 2.73
N VAL A 342 37.31 13.32 2.22
CA VAL A 342 36.74 12.72 1.01
C VAL A 342 36.21 11.33 1.36
N VAL A 343 34.97 11.04 1.00
CA VAL A 343 34.36 9.72 1.18
C VAL A 343 34.01 9.15 -0.18
N TYR A 344 34.52 7.98 -0.49
CA TYR A 344 34.08 7.19 -1.63
C TYR A 344 33.21 6.06 -1.09
N GLY A 345 32.03 5.87 -1.71
CA GLY A 345 31.14 4.79 -1.33
C GLY A 345 30.66 3.99 -2.53
N THR A 346 30.45 2.70 -2.33
CA THR A 346 29.80 1.84 -3.30
C THR A 346 28.76 0.98 -2.60
N GLN A 347 27.63 0.76 -3.27
CA GLN A 347 26.54 -0.05 -2.74
C GLN A 347 26.03 -0.97 -3.83
N ILE A 348 25.83 -2.25 -3.50
CA ILE A 348 25.22 -3.24 -4.37
C ILE A 348 24.05 -3.85 -3.62
N ASN A 349 22.86 -3.77 -4.22
CA ASN A 349 21.66 -4.39 -3.66
C ASN A 349 21.07 -5.32 -4.72
N LYS A 350 20.87 -6.57 -4.35
CA LYS A 350 20.27 -7.58 -5.23
C LYS A 350 19.07 -8.19 -4.53
N PHE A 351 17.96 -8.21 -5.25
CA PHE A 351 16.73 -8.83 -4.79
C PHE A 351 16.27 -9.86 -5.81
N TYR A 352 15.85 -11.01 -5.31
CA TYR A 352 15.21 -12.05 -6.10
C TYR A 352 13.98 -12.54 -5.34
N GLY A 353 12.83 -12.55 -6.01
CA GLY A 353 11.59 -13.05 -5.43
C GLY A 353 10.91 -14.02 -6.38
N VAL A 354 10.21 -15.00 -5.82
CA VAL A 354 9.39 -15.91 -6.60
C VAL A 354 8.05 -16.08 -5.92
N ASP A 355 6.96 -15.96 -6.70
CA ASP A 355 5.60 -16.22 -6.25
C ASP A 355 5.09 -17.46 -6.98
N ILE A 356 4.64 -18.46 -6.22
CA ILE A 356 4.04 -19.68 -6.77
C ILE A 356 2.57 -19.69 -6.34
N GLY A 357 1.67 -19.63 -7.33
CA GLY A 357 0.23 -19.70 -7.09
C GLY A 357 -0.31 -21.06 -7.48
N ARG A 358 -1.11 -21.68 -6.59
CA ARG A 358 -1.68 -23.01 -6.81
C ARG A 358 -3.19 -22.93 -6.85
N TYR A 359 -3.78 -23.86 -7.58
CA TYR A 359 -5.24 -24.01 -7.67
C TYR A 359 -5.92 -22.82 -8.36
N TYR A 360 -5.24 -22.22 -9.34
CA TYR A 360 -5.81 -21.22 -10.21
C TYR A 360 -6.60 -21.87 -11.33
N LEU A 361 -7.41 -21.09 -12.06
CA LEU A 361 -8.22 -21.62 -13.14
C LEU A 361 -7.50 -21.49 -14.48
N SER A 362 -7.39 -22.60 -15.21
CA SER A 362 -6.90 -22.59 -16.59
C SER A 362 -8.09 -22.34 -17.54
N TYR A 363 -8.03 -21.27 -18.32
CA TYR A 363 -9.06 -21.02 -19.35
C TYR A 363 -8.97 -22.03 -20.46
N ALA A 364 -7.76 -22.45 -20.85
CA ALA A 364 -7.61 -23.53 -21.84
C ALA A 364 -8.20 -24.83 -21.31
N GLY A 365 -8.02 -25.11 -20.02
CA GLY A 365 -8.64 -26.26 -19.37
C GLY A 365 -10.15 -26.17 -19.34
N LEU A 366 -10.68 -24.98 -19.09
CA LEU A 366 -12.12 -24.73 -19.09
C LEU A 366 -12.71 -24.94 -20.49
N ASP A 367 -12.04 -24.45 -21.52
CA ASP A 367 -12.48 -24.67 -22.91
C ASP A 367 -12.43 -26.17 -23.28
N SER A 368 -11.39 -26.86 -22.89
CA SER A 368 -11.25 -28.31 -23.12
C SER A 368 -12.35 -29.09 -22.39
N ASN A 369 -12.63 -28.71 -21.15
CA ASN A 369 -13.69 -29.31 -20.34
C ASN A 369 -15.05 -29.15 -21.03
N ASN A 370 -15.30 -27.96 -21.55
CA ASN A 370 -16.56 -27.65 -22.23
C ASN A 370 -16.69 -28.44 -23.54
N LEU A 371 -15.59 -28.54 -24.32
CA LEU A 371 -15.58 -29.34 -25.55
C LEU A 371 -15.81 -30.83 -25.27
N ASN A 372 -15.39 -31.34 -24.14
CA ASN A 372 -15.56 -32.72 -23.73
C ASN A 372 -16.90 -32.94 -23.00
N ASN A 373 -17.69 -31.89 -22.84
CA ASN A 373 -19.02 -31.92 -22.22
C ASN A 373 -18.98 -32.47 -20.78
N GLU A 374 -17.94 -32.11 -20.03
CA GLU A 374 -17.79 -32.55 -18.63
C GLU A 374 -18.48 -31.58 -17.67
N PRO A 375 -19.20 -32.11 -16.66
CA PRO A 375 -19.74 -31.22 -15.63
C PRO A 375 -18.64 -30.42 -14.91
N PHE A 376 -18.88 -29.14 -14.66
CA PHE A 376 -17.92 -28.26 -13.99
C PHE A 376 -17.48 -28.82 -12.62
N GLY A 377 -18.36 -29.53 -11.90
CA GLY A 377 -18.06 -30.09 -10.59
C GLY A 377 -17.42 -31.47 -10.62
N SER A 378 -17.07 -32.00 -11.79
CA SER A 378 -16.48 -33.33 -11.88
C SER A 378 -14.99 -33.29 -11.49
N ALA A 379 -14.47 -34.41 -10.97
CA ALA A 379 -13.06 -34.52 -10.63
C ALA A 379 -12.16 -34.42 -11.89
N ALA A 380 -12.64 -34.99 -13.00
CA ALA A 380 -11.91 -34.89 -14.27
C ALA A 380 -11.84 -33.45 -14.76
N GLY A 381 -12.96 -32.73 -14.68
CA GLY A 381 -13.02 -31.33 -15.04
C GLY A 381 -12.12 -30.48 -14.14
N ALA A 382 -12.17 -30.70 -12.81
CA ALA A 382 -11.34 -29.98 -11.87
C ALA A 382 -9.84 -30.16 -12.18
N ALA A 383 -9.44 -31.39 -12.47
CA ALA A 383 -8.04 -31.69 -12.82
C ALA A 383 -7.60 -30.98 -14.11
N ALA A 384 -8.48 -30.96 -15.12
CA ALA A 384 -8.21 -30.32 -16.40
C ALA A 384 -8.14 -28.79 -16.28
N MET A 385 -8.92 -28.23 -15.37
CA MET A 385 -9.04 -26.77 -15.23
C MET A 385 -8.07 -26.16 -14.23
N SER A 386 -7.31 -26.98 -13.48
CA SER A 386 -6.38 -26.47 -12.46
C SER A 386 -5.09 -25.93 -13.09
N ALA A 387 -4.61 -24.78 -12.61
CA ALA A 387 -3.35 -24.18 -13.08
C ALA A 387 -2.48 -23.78 -11.89
N THR A 388 -1.16 -23.85 -12.13
CA THR A 388 -0.15 -23.32 -11.22
C THR A 388 0.50 -22.11 -11.89
N THR A 389 0.63 -21.00 -11.17
CA THR A 389 1.24 -19.77 -11.69
C THR A 389 2.60 -19.55 -11.08
N LEU A 390 3.46 -18.88 -11.82
CA LEU A 390 4.80 -18.51 -11.37
C LEU A 390 5.12 -17.10 -11.81
N VAL A 391 5.60 -16.27 -10.86
CA VAL A 391 6.15 -14.95 -11.19
C VAL A 391 7.54 -14.88 -10.57
N GLU A 392 8.52 -14.46 -11.35
CA GLU A 392 9.87 -14.19 -10.86
C GLU A 392 10.12 -12.69 -10.89
N TYR A 393 10.60 -12.15 -9.77
CA TYR A 393 10.90 -10.73 -9.62
C TYR A 393 12.39 -10.57 -9.38
N THR A 394 13.01 -9.60 -10.06
CA THR A 394 14.38 -9.21 -9.77
C THR A 394 14.47 -7.70 -9.64
N ASN A 395 15.36 -7.24 -8.78
CA ASN A 395 15.78 -5.85 -8.72
C ASN A 395 17.26 -5.81 -8.40
N HIS A 396 18.04 -5.15 -9.26
CA HIS A 396 19.49 -5.03 -9.09
C HIS A 396 19.81 -3.53 -9.09
N TYR A 397 20.38 -3.07 -7.99
CA TYR A 397 20.71 -1.65 -7.77
C TYR A 397 22.19 -1.55 -7.44
N GLU A 398 22.91 -0.69 -8.16
CA GLU A 398 24.32 -0.39 -7.88
C GLU A 398 24.51 1.11 -7.84
N LYS A 399 25.25 1.60 -6.85
CA LYS A 399 25.52 3.02 -6.66
C LYS A 399 26.99 3.22 -6.34
N ASN A 400 27.58 4.26 -6.94
CA ASN A 400 28.91 4.75 -6.60
C ASN A 400 28.82 6.24 -6.33
N ASP A 401 29.51 6.73 -5.31
CA ASP A 401 29.49 8.14 -4.96
C ASP A 401 30.83 8.60 -4.41
N VAL A 402 31.09 9.89 -4.60
CA VAL A 402 32.22 10.58 -3.97
C VAL A 402 31.67 11.87 -3.36
N VAL A 403 31.95 12.07 -2.09
CA VAL A 403 31.53 13.25 -1.34
C VAL A 403 32.77 13.91 -0.75
N VAL A 404 32.89 15.22 -0.93
CA VAL A 404 33.96 16.02 -0.37
C VAL A 404 33.33 16.99 0.64
N GLN A 405 33.80 16.95 1.87
CA GLN A 405 33.42 17.91 2.90
C GLN A 405 34.59 18.84 3.16
N ILE A 406 34.32 20.14 3.22
CA ILE A 406 35.32 21.16 3.46
C ILE A 406 34.84 22.02 4.63
N ASP A 407 35.60 22.02 5.72
CA ASP A 407 35.35 22.86 6.88
C ASP A 407 36.26 24.08 6.84
N ASN A 408 35.97 25.05 7.68
CA ASN A 408 36.82 26.26 7.87
C ASN A 408 37.11 27.02 6.56
N ILE A 409 36.10 27.12 5.69
CA ILE A 409 36.26 27.82 4.40
C ILE A 409 36.50 29.32 4.62
N MET A 410 35.71 29.92 5.53
CA MET A 410 35.87 31.32 5.93
C MET A 410 35.10 31.55 7.22
N ASP A 411 35.48 32.55 7.99
CA ASP A 411 34.81 32.86 9.26
C ASP A 411 33.68 33.88 9.05
N LEU A 412 32.54 33.58 9.65
CA LEU A 412 31.43 34.53 9.83
C LEU A 412 31.28 34.81 11.32
N PRO A 413 30.49 35.81 11.72
CA PRO A 413 30.35 36.14 13.13
C PRO A 413 29.92 34.96 14.02
N GLY A 414 29.20 33.97 13.50
CA GLY A 414 28.75 32.79 14.25
C GLY A 414 29.65 31.60 14.18
N GLY A 415 30.73 31.66 13.37
CA GLY A 415 31.63 30.51 13.22
C GLY A 415 32.10 30.33 11.79
N SER A 416 32.78 29.23 11.52
CA SER A 416 33.33 28.94 10.21
C SER A 416 32.29 28.32 9.28
N VAL A 417 32.34 28.71 8.00
CA VAL A 417 31.51 28.16 6.92
C VAL A 417 32.02 26.76 6.59
N SER A 418 31.12 25.83 6.43
CA SER A 418 31.38 24.47 5.95
C SER A 418 30.59 24.23 4.67
N ALA A 419 31.11 23.36 3.81
CA ALA A 419 30.43 22.97 2.58
C ALA A 419 30.65 21.49 2.29
N LEU A 420 29.70 20.90 1.59
CA LEU A 420 29.78 19.52 1.16
C LEU A 420 29.40 19.49 -0.32
N PHE A 421 30.15 18.75 -1.11
CA PHE A 421 29.88 18.57 -2.53
C PHE A 421 29.96 17.09 -2.87
N GLY A 422 29.09 16.62 -3.74
CA GLY A 422 29.12 15.23 -4.10
C GLY A 422 28.68 14.97 -5.54
N ILE A 423 29.16 13.85 -6.03
CA ILE A 423 28.71 13.27 -7.31
C ILE A 423 28.32 11.84 -7.05
N GLU A 424 27.29 11.36 -7.74
CA GLU A 424 26.90 9.95 -7.65
C GLU A 424 26.32 9.46 -8.96
N ASN A 425 26.48 8.17 -9.16
CA ASN A 425 25.89 7.45 -10.28
C ASN A 425 25.23 6.21 -9.72
N PHE A 426 23.97 5.93 -10.09
CA PHE A 426 23.39 4.64 -9.80
C PHE A 426 22.71 4.04 -11.03
N THR A 427 22.63 2.73 -11.03
CA THR A 427 21.84 1.98 -12.00
C THR A 427 20.82 1.12 -11.25
N ASN A 428 19.66 0.94 -11.85
CA ASN A 428 18.63 0.07 -11.29
C ASN A 428 18.00 -0.73 -12.42
N GLU A 429 17.97 -2.05 -12.26
CA GLU A 429 17.39 -2.98 -13.21
C GLU A 429 16.25 -3.72 -12.50
N TYR A 430 15.06 -3.70 -13.11
CA TYR A 430 13.86 -4.29 -12.55
C TYR A 430 13.26 -5.27 -13.54
N SER A 431 12.77 -6.41 -13.08
CA SER A 431 11.96 -7.28 -13.92
C SER A 431 10.90 -8.00 -13.12
N ALA A 432 9.77 -8.27 -13.77
CA ALA A 432 8.73 -9.16 -13.30
C ALA A 432 8.40 -10.09 -14.47
N GLU A 433 8.68 -11.38 -14.33
CA GLU A 433 8.50 -12.36 -15.39
C GLU A 433 7.48 -13.41 -14.99
N TYR A 434 6.36 -13.44 -15.69
CA TYR A 434 5.25 -14.35 -15.46
C TYR A 434 5.46 -15.65 -16.24
N ASP A 435 4.84 -16.73 -15.76
CA ASP A 435 4.76 -17.97 -16.51
C ASP A 435 4.01 -17.76 -17.83
N LYS A 436 4.27 -18.63 -18.80
CA LYS A 436 3.74 -18.50 -20.15
C LYS A 436 2.21 -18.52 -20.23
N HIS A 437 1.54 -19.28 -19.36
CA HIS A 437 0.09 -19.37 -19.35
C HIS A 437 -0.55 -18.08 -18.86
N SER A 438 -0.02 -17.51 -17.77
CA SER A 438 -0.48 -16.19 -17.26
C SER A 438 -0.21 -15.09 -18.29
N GLU A 439 0.99 -15.13 -18.92
CA GLU A 439 1.40 -14.14 -19.91
C GLU A 439 0.49 -14.14 -21.14
N ASN A 440 -0.05 -15.29 -21.49
CA ASN A 440 -0.97 -15.42 -22.63
C ASN A 440 -2.43 -15.26 -22.23
N GLY A 441 -2.72 -14.85 -20.98
CA GLY A 441 -4.08 -14.62 -20.51
C GLY A 441 -4.89 -15.89 -20.32
N LEU A 442 -4.22 -17.02 -20.10
CA LEU A 442 -4.87 -18.34 -20.01
C LEU A 442 -5.15 -18.76 -18.57
N VAL A 443 -4.88 -17.90 -17.59
CA VAL A 443 -5.12 -18.22 -16.19
C VAL A 443 -6.09 -17.22 -15.58
N GLY A 444 -7.21 -17.71 -15.05
CA GLY A 444 -8.19 -16.87 -14.40
C GLY A 444 -7.75 -16.52 -12.97
N GLY A 445 -7.76 -15.25 -12.66
CA GLY A 445 -7.33 -14.73 -11.35
C GLY A 445 -5.85 -14.46 -11.23
N SER A 446 -5.08 -14.68 -12.30
CA SER A 446 -3.68 -14.30 -12.39
C SER A 446 -3.41 -13.89 -13.83
N ALA A 447 -3.74 -12.67 -14.15
CA ALA A 447 -3.50 -12.15 -15.49
C ALA A 447 -2.47 -11.06 -15.38
N GLY A 448 -1.27 -11.35 -15.78
CA GLY A 448 -0.21 -10.37 -15.83
C GLY A 448 0.71 -10.66 -17.00
N ASN A 449 1.28 -9.62 -17.54
CA ASN A 449 2.27 -9.70 -18.60
C ASN A 449 3.64 -9.34 -18.02
N SER A 450 4.67 -10.01 -18.52
CA SER A 450 6.04 -9.73 -18.10
C SER A 450 6.43 -8.28 -18.43
N GLY A 451 7.16 -7.66 -17.52
CA GLY A 451 7.65 -6.30 -17.70
C GLY A 451 9.05 -6.16 -17.12
N SER A 452 9.83 -5.26 -17.69
CA SER A 452 11.17 -4.98 -17.19
C SER A 452 11.58 -3.56 -17.52
N GLY A 453 12.54 -3.04 -16.77
CA GLY A 453 13.06 -1.70 -17.00
C GLY A 453 14.49 -1.55 -16.51
N TYR A 454 15.18 -0.57 -17.09
CA TYR A 454 16.54 -0.19 -16.70
C TYR A 454 16.60 1.32 -16.57
N ARG A 455 17.31 1.78 -15.56
CA ARG A 455 17.45 3.22 -15.28
C ARG A 455 18.88 3.49 -14.83
N GLU A 456 19.47 4.55 -15.35
CA GLU A 456 20.74 5.08 -14.90
C GLU A 456 20.54 6.54 -14.52
N VAL A 457 21.13 6.95 -13.40
CA VAL A 457 20.98 8.31 -12.89
C VAL A 457 22.35 8.85 -12.51
N ASP A 458 22.69 10.00 -13.07
CA ASP A 458 23.89 10.77 -12.69
C ASP A 458 23.44 11.99 -11.90
N SER A 459 24.11 12.25 -10.77
CA SER A 459 23.71 13.35 -9.89
C SER A 459 24.90 14.16 -9.43
N VAL A 460 24.69 15.48 -9.29
CA VAL A 460 25.61 16.37 -8.60
C VAL A 460 24.83 17.09 -7.51
N PHE A 461 25.46 17.32 -6.36
CA PHE A 461 24.79 17.98 -5.25
C PHE A 461 25.78 18.74 -4.38
N GLY A 462 25.26 19.69 -3.63
CA GLY A 462 26.06 20.46 -2.68
C GLY A 462 25.20 21.06 -1.58
N GLU A 463 25.84 21.32 -0.46
CA GLU A 463 25.23 21.94 0.71
C GLU A 463 26.25 22.86 1.37
N VAL A 464 25.80 24.01 1.82
CA VAL A 464 26.63 24.99 2.52
C VAL A 464 25.96 25.34 3.85
N LEU A 465 26.74 25.28 4.94
CA LEU A 465 26.31 25.70 6.26
C LEU A 465 26.95 27.07 6.57
N LEU A 466 26.11 28.05 6.84
CA LEU A 466 26.52 29.45 7.06
C LEU A 466 26.14 29.86 8.48
N PRO A 467 27.08 29.83 9.45
CA PRO A 467 26.82 30.34 10.82
C PRO A 467 26.89 31.88 10.82
N ILE A 468 25.74 32.48 10.48
CA ILE A 468 25.64 33.93 10.25
C ILE A 468 25.94 34.72 11.52
N MET A 469 25.41 34.23 12.66
CA MET A 469 25.62 34.82 14.00
C MET A 469 25.68 33.68 15.02
N ASP A 470 26.13 33.95 16.24
CA ASP A 470 26.23 32.95 17.29
C ASP A 470 24.92 32.17 17.51
N ASN A 471 23.78 32.82 17.21
CA ASN A 471 22.45 32.24 17.42
C ASN A 471 21.65 32.05 16.12
N LEU A 472 22.32 32.15 14.95
CA LEU A 472 21.61 31.98 13.66
C LEU A 472 22.48 31.26 12.66
N GLU A 473 22.02 30.08 12.22
CA GLU A 473 22.63 29.32 11.14
C GLU A 473 21.69 29.29 9.95
N VAL A 474 22.24 29.34 8.75
CA VAL A 474 21.51 29.16 7.50
C VAL A 474 22.13 28.01 6.73
N THR A 475 21.31 27.13 6.17
CA THR A 475 21.76 26.04 5.33
C THR A 475 21.12 26.17 3.96
N ALA A 476 21.92 26.03 2.90
CA ALA A 476 21.43 26.03 1.53
C ALA A 476 21.91 24.76 0.83
N SER A 477 21.03 24.07 0.12
CA SER A 477 21.40 22.87 -0.62
C SER A 477 20.81 22.87 -2.02
N PHE A 478 21.50 22.21 -2.92
CA PHE A 478 21.13 22.10 -4.33
C PHE A 478 21.48 20.69 -4.82
N ARG A 479 20.63 20.17 -5.70
CA ARG A 479 20.87 18.86 -6.33
C ARG A 479 20.31 18.87 -7.75
N SER A 480 21.05 18.28 -8.68
CA SER A 480 20.59 18.01 -10.04
C SER A 480 20.75 16.52 -10.33
N ASP A 481 19.68 15.88 -10.76
CA ASP A 481 19.63 14.45 -11.10
C ASP A 481 19.26 14.31 -12.57
N ASP A 482 20.07 13.59 -13.34
CA ASP A 482 19.82 13.30 -14.76
C ASP A 482 19.47 11.82 -14.93
N TYR A 483 18.18 11.58 -15.18
CA TYR A 483 17.61 10.23 -15.33
C TYR A 483 17.63 9.83 -16.79
N SER A 484 18.13 8.63 -17.10
CA SER A 484 18.19 8.11 -18.47
C SER A 484 16.81 7.96 -19.12
N ASP A 485 15.75 7.85 -18.32
CA ASP A 485 14.38 7.59 -18.83
C ASP A 485 13.43 8.79 -18.69
N VAL A 486 13.57 9.64 -17.70
CA VAL A 486 12.60 10.72 -17.47
C VAL A 486 13.24 12.13 -17.48
N GLY A 487 14.56 12.21 -17.74
CA GLY A 487 15.24 13.49 -17.91
C GLY A 487 15.73 14.09 -16.61
N GLU A 488 16.00 15.39 -16.65
CA GLU A 488 16.67 16.14 -15.60
C GLU A 488 15.68 16.69 -14.58
N SER A 489 16.03 16.62 -13.31
CA SER A 489 15.27 17.24 -12.21
C SER A 489 16.23 17.96 -11.26
N ASP A 490 15.92 19.21 -10.96
CA ASP A 490 16.67 20.03 -10.03
C ASP A 490 15.87 20.21 -8.74
N SER A 491 16.57 20.28 -7.61
CA SER A 491 15.96 20.51 -6.30
C SER A 491 16.79 21.49 -5.50
N PHE A 492 16.14 22.37 -4.77
CA PHE A 492 16.78 23.42 -3.99
C PHE A 492 16.12 23.48 -2.62
N LYS A 493 16.90 23.73 -1.56
CA LYS A 493 16.35 23.90 -0.20
C LYS A 493 17.12 24.96 0.56
N LEU A 494 16.41 25.76 1.34
CA LEU A 494 16.95 26.77 2.22
C LEU A 494 16.38 26.54 3.63
N GLY A 495 17.27 26.51 4.61
CA GLY A 495 16.89 26.34 6.01
C GLY A 495 17.53 27.38 6.90
N ALA A 496 16.85 27.70 8.01
CA ALA A 496 17.40 28.56 9.04
C ALA A 496 17.11 27.99 10.40
N LEU A 497 18.10 28.03 11.29
CA LEU A 497 17.94 27.65 12.68
C LEU A 497 18.33 28.86 13.52
N TRP A 498 17.40 29.34 14.35
CA TRP A 498 17.55 30.56 15.14
C TRP A 498 17.25 30.27 16.60
N ILE A 499 18.16 30.74 17.49
CA ILE A 499 18.00 30.62 18.94
C ILE A 499 17.86 32.02 19.49
N PRO A 500 16.61 32.58 19.48
CA PRO A 500 16.41 33.98 19.92
C PRO A 500 16.76 34.23 21.37
N VAL A 501 16.50 33.26 22.24
CA VAL A 501 16.89 33.29 23.65
C VAL A 501 17.30 31.86 24.03
N PRO A 502 18.12 31.69 25.08
CA PRO A 502 18.47 30.33 25.51
C PRO A 502 17.24 29.48 25.79
N GLY A 503 17.23 28.26 25.25
CA GLY A 503 16.13 27.31 25.45
C GLY A 503 15.04 27.38 24.39
N THR A 504 15.07 28.36 23.49
CA THR A 504 14.11 28.48 22.38
C THR A 504 14.82 28.24 21.05
N ILE A 505 14.32 27.29 20.26
CA ILE A 505 14.86 26.99 18.94
C ILE A 505 13.74 27.17 17.92
N VAL A 506 14.00 28.00 16.90
CA VAL A 506 13.07 28.19 15.78
C VAL A 506 13.75 27.67 14.53
N LYS A 507 13.07 26.82 13.77
CA LYS A 507 13.57 26.29 12.50
C LYS A 507 12.58 26.67 11.40
N LEU A 508 13.10 27.13 10.28
CA LEU A 508 12.31 27.46 9.09
C LEU A 508 12.97 26.75 7.92
N ASN A 509 12.17 26.03 7.12
CA ASN A 509 12.68 25.38 5.92
C ASN A 509 11.72 25.62 4.76
N THR A 510 12.29 25.89 3.59
CA THR A 510 11.52 25.91 2.36
C THR A 510 12.34 25.19 1.30
N GLY A 511 11.69 24.41 0.45
CA GLY A 511 12.43 23.67 -0.55
C GLY A 511 11.56 23.03 -1.60
N GLU A 512 12.23 22.54 -2.62
CA GLU A 512 11.64 21.82 -3.72
C GLU A 512 12.01 20.33 -3.60
N GLY A 513 11.14 19.49 -4.13
CA GLY A 513 11.39 18.07 -4.22
C GLY A 513 10.83 17.50 -5.50
N PHE A 514 11.16 16.27 -5.77
CA PHE A 514 10.60 15.58 -6.92
C PHE A 514 10.53 14.08 -6.66
N ARG A 515 9.74 13.40 -7.48
CA ARG A 515 9.72 11.95 -7.53
C ARG A 515 9.64 11.51 -8.99
N ALA A 516 10.63 10.73 -9.39
CA ALA A 516 10.60 10.08 -10.68
C ALA A 516 9.52 8.99 -10.68
N PRO A 517 8.83 8.74 -11.80
CA PRO A 517 7.92 7.60 -11.87
C PRO A 517 8.68 6.32 -11.54
N THR A 518 8.02 5.40 -10.86
CA THR A 518 8.64 4.10 -10.59
C THR A 518 8.78 3.33 -11.91
N MET A 519 9.70 2.38 -11.95
CA MET A 519 9.87 1.57 -13.15
C MET A 519 8.62 0.73 -13.44
N ASP A 520 7.88 0.34 -12.41
CA ASP A 520 6.58 -0.29 -12.55
C ASP A 520 5.58 0.64 -13.26
N ASN A 521 5.54 1.92 -12.86
CA ASN A 521 4.64 2.89 -13.50
C ASN A 521 4.95 3.05 -14.98
N LEU A 522 6.25 2.98 -15.34
CA LEU A 522 6.71 3.19 -16.73
C LEU A 522 6.69 1.91 -17.55
N TYR A 523 7.12 0.77 -16.96
CA TYR A 523 7.45 -0.45 -17.72
C TYR A 523 6.84 -1.71 -17.12
N GLY A 524 6.02 -1.60 -16.08
CA GLY A 524 5.51 -2.74 -15.34
C GLY A 524 4.55 -3.60 -16.12
N ALA A 525 4.31 -4.78 -15.60
CA ALA A 525 3.35 -5.73 -16.18
C ALA A 525 1.92 -5.18 -16.06
N THR A 526 1.09 -5.53 -17.04
CA THR A 526 -0.33 -5.26 -16.96
C THR A 526 -0.95 -6.10 -15.86
N THR A 527 -1.77 -5.48 -15.00
CA THR A 527 -2.46 -6.20 -13.93
C THR A 527 -3.96 -6.20 -14.19
N PHE A 528 -4.59 -7.28 -13.75
CA PHE A 528 -6.04 -7.46 -13.85
C PHE A 528 -6.68 -7.31 -12.47
N SER A 529 -7.83 -6.64 -12.43
CA SER A 529 -8.61 -6.51 -11.20
C SER A 529 -10.10 -6.62 -11.55
N ALA A 530 -10.89 -7.19 -10.66
CA ALA A 530 -12.35 -7.24 -10.81
C ALA A 530 -12.94 -6.24 -9.81
N ASN A 531 -13.14 -5.01 -10.26
CA ASN A 531 -13.54 -3.89 -9.41
C ASN A 531 -15.04 -3.69 -9.41
N THR A 532 -15.58 -3.31 -8.26
CA THR A 532 -17.00 -2.94 -8.11
C THR A 532 -17.16 -1.45 -8.40
N VAL A 533 -18.08 -1.11 -9.28
CA VAL A 533 -18.30 0.29 -9.73
C VAL A 533 -19.80 0.56 -9.91
N TYR A 534 -20.14 1.84 -9.91
CA TYR A 534 -21.47 2.32 -10.29
C TYR A 534 -21.43 2.76 -11.76
N ASP A 535 -22.27 2.16 -12.61
CA ASP A 535 -22.34 2.53 -14.01
C ASP A 535 -23.51 3.50 -14.21
N TYR A 536 -23.27 4.75 -13.81
CA TYR A 536 -24.32 5.80 -13.88
C TYR A 536 -24.87 6.00 -15.30
N LYS A 537 -24.05 5.78 -16.32
CA LYS A 537 -24.49 5.89 -17.72
C LYS A 537 -25.55 4.83 -18.05
N ALA A 538 -25.32 3.58 -17.62
CA ALA A 538 -26.29 2.52 -17.81
C ALA A 538 -27.54 2.74 -16.95
N CYS A 539 -27.39 3.21 -15.72
CA CYS A 539 -28.51 3.50 -14.83
C CYS A 539 -29.40 4.61 -15.41
N ALA A 540 -28.79 5.69 -15.90
CA ALA A 540 -29.53 6.79 -16.54
C ALA A 540 -30.27 6.32 -17.79
N ALA A 541 -29.62 5.48 -18.60
CA ALA A 541 -30.25 4.92 -19.81
C ALA A 541 -31.47 4.03 -19.46
N ALA A 542 -31.41 3.38 -18.27
CA ALA A 542 -32.53 2.56 -17.78
C ALA A 542 -33.58 3.38 -17.01
N GLY A 543 -33.39 4.68 -16.88
CA GLY A 543 -34.31 5.54 -16.11
C GLY A 543 -34.19 5.41 -14.60
N THR A 544 -33.09 4.84 -14.12
CA THR A 544 -32.80 4.66 -12.68
C THR A 544 -32.04 5.88 -12.18
N SER A 545 -32.46 6.44 -11.04
CA SER A 545 -31.74 7.59 -10.46
C SER A 545 -30.34 7.17 -10.01
N SER A 546 -29.43 8.12 -9.88
CA SER A 546 -28.08 7.82 -9.40
C SER A 546 -28.08 7.29 -7.97
N ALA A 547 -29.02 7.72 -7.15
CA ALA A 547 -29.18 7.25 -5.76
C ALA A 547 -29.62 5.78 -5.71
N ASP A 548 -30.34 5.31 -6.73
CA ASP A 548 -30.83 3.94 -6.79
C ASP A 548 -29.99 3.05 -7.72
N CYS A 549 -28.89 3.60 -8.26
CA CYS A 549 -28.02 2.88 -9.18
C CYS A 549 -27.27 1.79 -8.43
N ALA A 550 -27.45 0.54 -8.86
CA ALA A 550 -26.79 -0.58 -8.21
C ALA A 550 -25.34 -0.69 -8.69
N SER A 551 -24.45 -1.01 -7.77
CA SER A 551 -23.06 -1.29 -8.13
C SER A 551 -22.94 -2.61 -8.89
N LYS A 552 -21.90 -2.75 -9.68
CA LYS A 552 -21.62 -3.99 -10.40
C LYS A 552 -20.13 -4.21 -10.53
N GLN A 553 -19.73 -5.46 -10.73
CA GLN A 553 -18.33 -5.81 -10.88
C GLN A 553 -17.96 -5.74 -12.36
N VAL A 554 -16.83 -5.09 -12.66
CA VAL A 554 -16.30 -4.97 -14.03
C VAL A 554 -14.85 -5.45 -14.03
N SER A 555 -14.40 -5.93 -15.19
CA SER A 555 -13.00 -6.29 -15.39
C SER A 555 -12.18 -5.02 -15.65
N THR A 556 -11.13 -4.82 -14.87
CA THR A 556 -10.24 -3.65 -15.01
C THR A 556 -8.84 -4.13 -15.35
N LEU A 557 -8.21 -3.48 -16.33
CA LEU A 557 -6.81 -3.70 -16.69
C LEU A 557 -6.03 -2.44 -16.37
N ILE A 558 -4.98 -2.58 -15.58
CA ILE A 558 -4.11 -1.47 -15.20
C ILE A 558 -2.78 -1.65 -15.92
N LYS A 559 -2.45 -0.70 -16.80
CA LYS A 559 -1.26 -0.74 -17.64
C LYS A 559 -0.24 0.31 -17.21
N ALA A 560 1.03 0.00 -17.43
CA ALA A 560 2.11 0.98 -17.28
C ALA A 560 1.98 2.08 -18.34
N ASN A 561 2.53 3.26 -18.02
CA ASN A 561 2.53 4.41 -18.91
C ASN A 561 3.96 4.92 -19.10
N PRO A 562 4.62 4.59 -20.24
CA PRO A 562 6.00 5.02 -20.46
C PRO A 562 6.15 6.51 -20.71
N ASN A 563 5.06 7.25 -20.80
CA ASN A 563 5.09 8.70 -21.07
C ASN A 563 4.96 9.55 -19.79
N LEU A 564 4.99 8.93 -18.61
CA LEU A 564 4.92 9.68 -17.34
C LEU A 564 6.13 10.59 -17.16
N GLY A 565 5.89 11.80 -16.67
CA GLY A 565 6.92 12.71 -16.18
C GLY A 565 7.09 12.59 -14.67
N ALA A 566 8.12 13.23 -14.16
CA ALA A 566 8.33 13.34 -12.71
C ALA A 566 7.26 14.24 -12.10
N GLU A 567 6.88 13.95 -10.87
CA GLU A 567 6.09 14.90 -10.06
C GLU A 567 7.08 15.84 -9.35
N SER A 568 6.66 17.06 -9.09
CA SER A 568 7.46 18.04 -8.36
C SER A 568 6.73 18.47 -7.09
N SER A 569 7.47 18.97 -6.12
CA SER A 569 6.87 19.45 -4.88
C SER A 569 7.53 20.74 -4.41
N GLU A 570 6.76 21.52 -3.68
CA GLU A 570 7.23 22.66 -2.91
C GLU A 570 6.76 22.46 -1.47
N GLY A 571 7.63 22.75 -0.52
CA GLY A 571 7.32 22.59 0.87
C GLY A 571 7.79 23.74 1.74
N PHE A 572 7.05 23.99 2.79
CA PHE A 572 7.44 24.94 3.84
C PHE A 572 7.18 24.29 5.18
N THR A 573 8.16 24.34 6.08
CA THR A 573 8.00 23.88 7.46
C THR A 573 8.51 24.93 8.44
N MET A 574 7.82 25.04 9.57
CA MET A 574 8.24 25.88 10.70
C MET A 574 8.17 25.03 11.96
N SER A 575 9.22 25.09 12.76
CA SER A 575 9.28 24.36 14.02
C SER A 575 9.70 25.34 15.12
N VAL A 576 9.00 25.28 16.26
CA VAL A 576 9.37 26.04 17.46
C VAL A 576 9.50 25.03 18.59
N GLU A 577 10.67 24.97 19.19
CA GLU A 577 10.97 24.09 20.31
C GLU A 577 11.36 24.94 21.52
N GLN A 578 10.79 24.62 22.70
CA GLN A 578 11.02 25.40 23.91
C GLN A 578 11.35 24.45 25.06
N ASP A 579 12.51 24.64 25.67
CA ASP A 579 12.82 24.11 26.99
C ASP A 579 12.13 25.01 28.02
N MET A 580 11.04 24.49 28.61
CA MET A 580 10.21 25.30 29.51
C MET A 580 10.92 25.59 30.84
N GLY A 581 11.89 24.75 31.25
CA GLY A 581 12.69 24.98 32.42
C GLY A 581 13.54 26.25 32.34
N MET A 582 13.96 26.61 31.12
CA MET A 582 14.72 27.84 30.87
C MET A 582 13.87 29.09 31.04
N LEU A 583 12.55 28.97 30.90
CA LEU A 583 11.62 30.10 31.11
C LEU A 583 11.12 30.14 32.55
N VAL A 584 10.76 28.99 33.11
CA VAL A 584 10.20 28.85 34.43
C VAL A 584 10.84 27.64 35.10
N GLY A 585 11.72 27.86 36.05
CA GLY A 585 12.49 26.77 36.70
C GLY A 585 11.63 25.66 37.30
N ALA A 586 10.40 25.95 37.70
CA ALA A 586 9.49 24.91 38.21
C ALA A 586 9.07 23.91 37.15
N LEU A 587 9.28 24.23 35.84
CA LEU A 587 8.97 23.39 34.71
C LEU A 587 10.21 22.68 34.14
N ASP A 588 11.27 22.61 34.93
CA ASP A 588 12.50 21.92 34.52
C ASP A 588 12.15 20.47 34.07
N GLY A 589 12.73 20.05 32.96
CA GLY A 589 12.47 18.74 32.35
C GLY A 589 11.30 18.72 31.35
N LEU A 590 10.57 19.84 31.22
CA LEU A 590 9.45 19.94 30.26
C LEU A 590 9.92 20.61 28.97
N ASN A 591 9.79 19.88 27.85
CA ASN A 591 10.10 20.38 26.52
C ASN A 591 8.85 20.30 25.65
N VAL A 592 8.61 21.35 24.88
CA VAL A 592 7.45 21.44 23.96
C VAL A 592 7.97 21.81 22.57
N ARG A 593 7.53 21.08 21.56
CA ARG A 593 7.83 21.40 20.16
C ARG A 593 6.54 21.46 19.36
N PHE A 594 6.41 22.49 18.56
CA PHE A 594 5.30 22.69 17.64
C PHE A 594 5.86 22.77 16.23
N ASP A 595 5.35 21.97 15.32
CA ASP A 595 5.74 21.97 13.90
C ASP A 595 4.51 22.30 13.05
N TYR A 596 4.68 23.18 12.07
CA TYR A 596 3.69 23.48 11.06
C TYR A 596 4.26 23.14 9.71
N TYR A 597 3.45 22.59 8.80
CA TYR A 597 3.92 22.21 7.47
C TYR A 597 2.87 22.46 6.40
N GLU A 598 3.38 22.84 5.21
CA GLU A 598 2.61 22.92 3.96
C GLU A 598 3.41 22.20 2.89
N ILE A 599 2.77 21.32 2.12
CA ILE A 599 3.39 20.60 1.02
C ILE A 599 2.43 20.66 -0.17
N THR A 600 2.93 21.09 -1.33
CA THR A 600 2.19 21.09 -2.59
C THR A 600 2.92 20.19 -3.58
N ILE A 601 2.24 19.20 -4.13
CA ILE A 601 2.77 18.29 -5.14
C ILE A 601 2.06 18.59 -6.45
N SER A 602 2.84 18.88 -7.48
CA SER A 602 2.33 19.17 -8.82
C SER A 602 2.63 17.99 -9.75
N ASP A 603 1.77 17.79 -10.73
CA ASP A 603 1.88 16.68 -11.70
C ASP A 603 1.97 15.32 -10.97
N ALA A 604 1.20 15.17 -9.90
CA ALA A 604 1.21 13.97 -9.06
C ALA A 604 0.95 12.71 -9.90
N ILE A 605 1.75 11.67 -9.68
CA ILE A 605 1.59 10.38 -10.36
C ILE A 605 0.57 9.57 -9.57
N ALA A 606 -0.51 9.21 -10.24
CA ALA A 606 -1.58 8.42 -9.62
C ALA A 606 -2.22 7.49 -10.63
N SER A 607 -2.81 6.41 -10.13
CA SER A 607 -3.66 5.54 -10.92
C SER A 607 -5.07 6.12 -10.90
N ILE A 608 -5.64 6.35 -12.08
CA ILE A 608 -7.04 6.71 -12.17
C ILE A 608 -7.86 5.49 -11.78
N SER A 609 -8.76 5.65 -10.81
CA SER A 609 -9.58 4.52 -10.36
C SER A 609 -10.57 4.09 -11.44
N THR A 610 -11.00 2.84 -11.38
CA THR A 610 -12.02 2.32 -12.28
C THR A 610 -13.29 3.17 -12.20
N GLN A 611 -13.68 3.60 -11.00
CA GLN A 611 -14.87 4.43 -10.82
C GLN A 611 -14.70 5.81 -11.47
N ASP A 612 -13.51 6.40 -11.39
CA ASP A 612 -13.25 7.70 -12.04
C ASP A 612 -13.37 7.59 -13.56
N VAL A 613 -12.86 6.50 -14.14
CA VAL A 613 -13.00 6.27 -15.58
C VAL A 613 -14.47 6.13 -15.96
N MET A 614 -15.23 5.36 -15.18
CA MET A 614 -16.67 5.19 -15.39
C MET A 614 -17.43 6.52 -15.24
N TRP A 615 -17.01 7.33 -14.28
CA TRP A 615 -17.58 8.66 -14.06
C TRP A 615 -17.33 9.57 -15.26
N ASN A 616 -16.07 9.57 -15.76
CA ASN A 616 -15.75 10.36 -16.96
C ASN A 616 -16.53 9.89 -18.18
N ASP A 617 -16.83 8.60 -18.28
CA ASP A 617 -17.65 8.08 -19.38
C ASP A 617 -19.10 8.58 -19.29
N PHE A 618 -19.59 8.84 -18.09
CA PHE A 618 -20.95 9.35 -17.85
C PHE A 618 -21.04 10.86 -18.09
N VAL A 619 -20.18 11.65 -17.44
CA VAL A 619 -20.30 13.13 -17.46
C VAL A 619 -19.60 13.76 -18.66
N GLY A 620 -18.81 13.03 -19.42
CA GLY A 620 -18.04 13.60 -20.51
C GLY A 620 -16.83 14.37 -20.06
N GLY A 621 -16.19 13.93 -18.97
CA GLY A 621 -14.99 14.58 -18.42
C GLY A 621 -13.76 14.38 -19.31
N THR A 622 -12.68 15.04 -18.95
CA THR A 622 -11.49 15.18 -19.78
C THR A 622 -10.62 13.90 -19.88
N ALA A 623 -10.86 12.91 -19.02
CA ALA A 623 -10.07 11.68 -19.05
C ALA A 623 -10.37 10.82 -20.28
N LEU A 624 -11.55 10.95 -20.88
CA LEU A 624 -11.95 10.19 -22.06
C LEU A 624 -12.32 11.13 -23.20
N SER A 625 -11.86 10.82 -24.41
CA SER A 625 -12.19 11.61 -25.60
C SER A 625 -13.66 11.40 -26.02
N ASN A 626 -14.15 12.23 -26.90
CA ASN A 626 -15.48 12.04 -27.48
C ASN A 626 -15.48 11.08 -28.68
N ASN A 627 -14.30 10.64 -29.11
CA ASN A 627 -14.18 9.69 -30.22
C ASN A 627 -14.34 8.26 -29.72
N VAL A 628 -14.95 7.43 -30.54
CA VAL A 628 -15.11 6.00 -30.24
C VAL A 628 -14.69 5.18 -31.47
N THR A 629 -14.27 3.94 -31.22
CA THR A 629 -13.97 2.94 -32.25
C THR A 629 -14.91 1.76 -32.06
N PHE A 630 -15.47 1.29 -33.12
CA PHE A 630 -16.37 0.13 -33.14
C PHE A 630 -15.63 -1.10 -33.65
N PHE A 631 -15.95 -2.26 -33.09
CA PHE A 631 -15.26 -3.52 -33.39
C PHE A 631 -16.28 -4.63 -33.60
N ASN A 632 -15.97 -5.52 -34.53
CA ASN A 632 -16.61 -6.84 -34.62
C ASN A 632 -15.66 -7.85 -33.97
N ALA A 633 -16.02 -8.31 -32.76
CA ALA A 633 -15.18 -9.23 -31.99
C ALA A 633 -16.02 -10.30 -31.33
N ALA A 634 -15.51 -11.52 -31.33
CA ALA A 634 -16.15 -12.62 -30.62
C ALA A 634 -15.98 -12.54 -29.11
N GLY A 635 -15.02 -11.70 -28.64
CA GLY A 635 -14.72 -11.49 -27.25
C GLY A 635 -13.69 -10.38 -27.09
N ILE A 636 -13.24 -10.19 -25.87
CA ILE A 636 -12.22 -9.20 -25.53
C ILE A 636 -10.94 -9.97 -25.18
N ALA A 637 -9.82 -9.59 -25.78
CA ALA A 637 -8.52 -10.19 -25.46
C ALA A 637 -8.16 -9.94 -23.99
N GLY A 638 -7.30 -10.78 -23.45
CA GLY A 638 -6.88 -10.69 -22.05
C GLY A 638 -6.18 -9.37 -21.69
N ASP A 639 -5.67 -8.63 -22.69
CA ASP A 639 -5.09 -7.31 -22.51
C ASP A 639 -6.13 -6.18 -22.58
N GLY A 640 -7.42 -6.52 -22.62
CA GLY A 640 -8.50 -5.53 -22.68
C GLY A 640 -8.75 -4.93 -24.05
N THR A 641 -8.04 -5.39 -25.08
CA THR A 641 -8.33 -4.92 -26.45
C THR A 641 -9.45 -5.76 -27.05
N ALA A 642 -10.24 -5.14 -27.91
CA ALA A 642 -11.24 -5.90 -28.69
C ALA A 642 -10.50 -6.76 -29.70
N ALA A 643 -10.58 -8.08 -29.54
CA ALA A 643 -9.92 -9.02 -30.43
C ALA A 643 -10.76 -9.18 -31.71
N GLY A 644 -10.66 -8.22 -32.59
CA GLY A 644 -11.46 -8.24 -33.79
C GLY A 644 -11.10 -7.13 -34.75
N THR A 645 -11.91 -7.06 -35.82
CA THR A 645 -11.68 -6.08 -36.87
C THR A 645 -12.42 -4.78 -36.55
N PRO A 646 -11.75 -3.62 -36.64
CA PRO A 646 -12.46 -2.36 -36.53
C PRO A 646 -13.52 -2.25 -37.62
N THR A 647 -14.74 -1.85 -37.27
CA THR A 647 -15.86 -1.71 -38.17
C THR A 647 -16.18 -0.25 -38.48
N GLY A 648 -15.56 0.68 -37.74
CA GLY A 648 -15.74 2.10 -37.95
C GLY A 648 -15.31 2.93 -36.78
N THR A 649 -15.34 4.23 -36.96
CA THR A 649 -15.11 5.22 -35.91
C THR A 649 -16.31 6.16 -35.86
N GLY A 650 -16.50 6.82 -34.72
CA GLY A 650 -17.61 7.76 -34.54
C GLY A 650 -17.39 8.62 -33.31
N THR A 651 -18.48 9.16 -32.81
CA THR A 651 -18.48 9.96 -31.58
C THR A 651 -19.41 9.32 -30.55
N VAL A 652 -19.26 9.74 -29.31
CA VAL A 652 -20.10 9.25 -28.21
C VAL A 652 -21.57 9.53 -28.53
N GLY A 653 -22.39 8.49 -28.45
CA GLY A 653 -23.81 8.56 -28.78
C GLY A 653 -24.16 8.04 -30.17
N ASP A 654 -23.18 7.83 -31.04
CA ASP A 654 -23.45 7.25 -32.34
C ASP A 654 -23.88 5.78 -32.17
N ALA A 655 -24.85 5.37 -33.00
CA ALA A 655 -25.28 3.97 -33.00
C ALA A 655 -24.17 3.08 -33.57
N CYS A 656 -24.05 1.90 -33.04
CA CYS A 656 -23.06 0.94 -33.51
C CYS A 656 -23.35 0.56 -34.95
N PRO A 657 -22.36 0.64 -35.82
CA PRO A 657 -22.54 0.19 -37.22
C PRO A 657 -22.88 -1.30 -37.30
N ALA A 658 -23.56 -1.67 -38.40
CA ALA A 658 -23.90 -3.07 -38.61
C ALA A 658 -22.65 -3.95 -38.62
N GLY A 659 -22.70 -5.05 -37.90
CA GLY A 659 -21.58 -5.97 -37.75
C GLY A 659 -20.67 -5.66 -36.58
N SER A 660 -20.91 -4.59 -35.82
CA SER A 660 -20.16 -4.27 -34.61
C SER A 660 -20.74 -5.02 -33.41
N THR A 661 -19.87 -5.52 -32.54
CA THR A 661 -20.27 -6.14 -31.26
C THR A 661 -19.88 -5.30 -30.07
N TYR A 662 -18.84 -4.48 -30.19
CA TYR A 662 -18.31 -3.65 -29.12
C TYR A 662 -18.01 -2.24 -29.59
N VAL A 663 -18.09 -1.29 -28.64
CA VAL A 663 -17.66 0.10 -28.82
C VAL A 663 -16.63 0.39 -27.73
N ARG A 664 -15.48 0.96 -28.16
CA ARG A 664 -14.39 1.36 -27.27
C ARG A 664 -14.24 2.88 -27.28
N ARG A 665 -14.29 3.49 -26.11
CA ARG A 665 -14.03 4.91 -25.92
C ARG A 665 -12.68 5.03 -25.21
N GLU A 666 -11.74 5.74 -25.81
CA GLU A 666 -10.38 5.88 -25.28
C GLU A 666 -10.16 7.28 -24.72
N GLY A 667 -9.26 7.37 -23.75
CA GLY A 667 -8.76 8.63 -23.25
C GLY A 667 -7.64 9.20 -24.11
N ASN A 668 -7.13 10.34 -23.69
CA ASN A 668 -5.91 10.91 -24.28
C ASN A 668 -4.72 9.98 -24.00
N ASP A 669 -4.77 9.26 -22.91
CA ASP A 669 -3.85 8.17 -22.59
C ASP A 669 -4.50 6.87 -23.05
N PRO A 670 -3.86 6.10 -23.94
CA PRO A 670 -4.46 4.88 -24.48
C PRO A 670 -4.63 3.76 -23.45
N SER A 671 -4.02 3.87 -22.27
CA SER A 671 -4.26 2.91 -21.18
C SER A 671 -5.62 3.14 -20.50
N ILE A 672 -6.25 4.30 -20.71
CA ILE A 672 -7.53 4.67 -20.09
C ILE A 672 -8.63 4.51 -21.14
N TYR A 673 -9.58 3.60 -20.88
CA TYR A 673 -10.66 3.34 -21.85
C TYR A 673 -11.84 2.64 -21.19
N VAL A 674 -12.98 2.67 -21.88
CA VAL A 674 -14.17 1.88 -21.53
C VAL A 674 -14.60 1.09 -22.78
N ILE A 675 -14.83 -0.20 -22.62
CA ILE A 675 -15.36 -1.07 -23.69
C ILE A 675 -16.75 -1.52 -23.29
N ARG A 676 -17.74 -1.23 -24.15
CA ARG A 676 -19.13 -1.57 -23.93
C ARG A 676 -19.66 -2.45 -25.06
N SER A 677 -20.60 -3.34 -24.71
CA SER A 677 -21.32 -4.14 -25.67
C SER A 677 -22.26 -3.25 -26.49
N CYS A 678 -22.25 -3.40 -27.82
CA CYS A 678 -23.20 -2.73 -28.71
C CYS A 678 -24.64 -3.21 -28.49
N ALA A 679 -24.82 -4.44 -28.03
CA ALA A 679 -26.16 -5.05 -27.92
C ALA A 679 -26.98 -4.44 -26.78
N ASN A 680 -26.34 -4.12 -25.66
CA ASN A 680 -27.05 -3.71 -24.43
C ASN A 680 -26.34 -2.60 -23.64
N GLY A 681 -25.24 -2.05 -24.14
CA GLY A 681 -24.51 -0.98 -23.48
C GLY A 681 -23.73 -1.41 -22.25
N ARG A 682 -23.77 -2.71 -21.88
CA ARG A 682 -23.08 -3.19 -20.70
C ARG A 682 -21.57 -2.99 -20.84
N VAL A 683 -20.95 -2.53 -19.77
CA VAL A 683 -19.51 -2.40 -19.71
C VAL A 683 -18.90 -3.80 -19.53
N ASP A 684 -17.91 -4.15 -20.32
CA ASP A 684 -17.19 -5.42 -20.20
C ASP A 684 -15.80 -5.22 -19.64
N TYR A 685 -15.08 -4.18 -20.10
CA TYR A 685 -13.73 -3.88 -19.63
C TYR A 685 -13.54 -2.39 -19.42
N VAL A 686 -12.72 -2.06 -18.42
CA VAL A 686 -12.27 -0.69 -18.16
C VAL A 686 -10.74 -0.72 -18.10
N GLY A 687 -10.11 0.14 -18.89
CA GLY A 687 -8.68 0.39 -18.79
C GLY A 687 -8.45 1.51 -17.81
N ALA A 688 -7.59 1.26 -16.82
CA ALA A 688 -7.14 2.25 -15.86
C ALA A 688 -5.60 2.21 -15.87
N GLY A 689 -4.98 3.32 -15.61
CA GLY A 689 -3.52 3.38 -15.70
C GLY A 689 -2.97 4.54 -14.90
N PHE A 690 -1.69 4.76 -15.05
CA PHE A 690 -0.99 5.82 -14.34
C PHE A 690 -0.92 7.07 -15.21
N THR A 691 -1.09 8.22 -14.58
CA THR A 691 -1.01 9.51 -15.27
C THR A 691 -0.50 10.56 -14.29
N ASN A 692 0.04 11.65 -14.82
CA ASN A 692 0.39 12.82 -14.02
C ASN A 692 -0.90 13.63 -13.84
N VAL A 693 -1.40 13.69 -12.61
CA VAL A 693 -2.73 14.22 -12.34
C VAL A 693 -2.67 15.40 -11.41
N GLY A 694 -2.95 16.54 -11.87
CA GLY A 694 -3.23 17.70 -11.05
C GLY A 694 -2.32 17.87 -9.83
N GLU A 695 -2.92 18.30 -8.74
CA GLU A 695 -2.18 18.82 -7.57
C GLU A 695 -2.67 18.14 -6.28
N ILE A 696 -1.74 17.91 -5.36
CA ILE A 696 -2.05 17.49 -3.99
C ILE A 696 -1.50 18.57 -3.06
N GLU A 697 -2.34 19.10 -2.17
CA GLU A 697 -1.93 20.05 -1.15
C GLU A 697 -2.22 19.48 0.23
N VAL A 698 -1.22 19.52 1.12
CA VAL A 698 -1.36 19.04 2.49
C VAL A 698 -0.90 20.13 3.44
N VAL A 699 -1.72 20.41 4.45
CA VAL A 699 -1.43 21.40 5.50
C VAL A 699 -1.76 20.77 6.84
N GLY A 700 -0.87 20.92 7.81
CA GLY A 700 -1.13 20.40 9.15
C GLY A 700 -0.07 20.83 10.14
N TYR A 701 -0.20 20.31 11.36
CA TYR A 701 0.75 20.59 12.43
C TYR A 701 0.90 19.39 13.37
N ASP A 702 2.06 19.37 14.02
CA ASP A 702 2.42 18.37 15.01
C ASP A 702 2.78 19.06 16.31
N LEU A 703 2.37 18.48 17.44
CA LEU A 703 2.73 18.94 18.77
C LEU A 703 3.40 17.78 19.52
N PHE A 704 4.58 18.06 20.03
CA PHE A 704 5.35 17.09 20.82
C PHE A 704 5.61 17.67 22.20
N VAL A 705 5.28 16.92 23.25
CA VAL A 705 5.54 17.29 24.63
C VAL A 705 6.32 16.17 25.27
N SER A 706 7.42 16.52 25.95
CA SER A 706 8.23 15.56 26.69
C SER A 706 8.47 16.13 28.08
N TYR A 707 8.16 15.36 29.12
CA TYR A 707 8.36 15.81 30.50
C TYR A 707 9.04 14.71 31.28
N THR A 708 10.26 14.99 31.72
CA THR A 708 11.06 14.06 32.52
C THR A 708 11.27 14.70 33.88
N ARG A 709 10.97 13.95 34.96
CA ARG A 709 11.10 14.46 36.33
C ARG A 709 11.38 13.33 37.32
N ASP A 710 12.22 13.63 38.30
CA ASP A 710 12.41 12.75 39.43
C ASP A 710 11.15 12.78 40.29
N VAL A 711 10.62 11.62 40.63
CA VAL A 711 9.44 11.47 41.47
C VAL A 711 9.71 10.32 42.46
N GLY A 712 9.82 10.64 43.73
CA GLY A 712 10.13 9.64 44.77
C GLY A 712 11.46 8.94 44.48
N PRO A 713 11.51 7.60 44.45
CA PRO A 713 12.74 6.87 44.19
C PRO A 713 13.09 6.69 42.74
N GLY A 714 12.28 7.23 41.82
CA GLY A 714 12.42 6.94 40.40
C GLY A 714 12.26 8.14 39.51
N VAL A 715 12.29 7.86 38.20
CA VAL A 715 12.18 8.88 37.17
C VAL A 715 10.88 8.66 36.39
N MET A 716 10.08 9.69 36.29
CA MET A 716 8.85 9.70 35.50
C MET A 716 9.11 10.38 34.15
N ASN A 717 8.56 9.81 33.09
CA ASN A 717 8.61 10.35 31.74
C ASN A 717 7.20 10.40 31.18
N VAL A 718 6.79 11.56 30.65
CA VAL A 718 5.54 11.70 29.94
C VAL A 718 5.85 12.20 28.53
N ASN A 719 5.32 11.54 27.52
CA ASN A 719 5.48 11.97 26.13
C ASN A 719 4.10 12.06 25.48
N VAL A 720 3.88 13.15 24.75
CA VAL A 720 2.68 13.34 23.93
C VAL A 720 3.12 13.63 22.52
N ASP A 721 2.65 12.82 21.57
CA ASP A 721 2.78 13.06 20.14
C ASP A 721 1.36 13.28 19.63
N TYR A 722 1.08 14.48 19.12
CA TYR A 722 -0.23 14.83 18.58
C TYR A 722 -0.03 15.37 17.18
N THR A 723 -0.84 14.88 16.25
CA THR A 723 -0.81 15.28 14.85
C THR A 723 -2.22 15.70 14.43
N GLU A 724 -2.32 16.85 13.77
CA GLU A 724 -3.58 17.29 13.17
C GLU A 724 -3.33 17.70 11.73
N MET A 725 -4.18 17.24 10.83
CA MET A 725 -4.15 17.61 9.43
C MET A 725 -5.35 18.49 9.12
N ASP A 726 -5.11 19.71 8.65
CA ASP A 726 -6.17 20.66 8.32
C ASP A 726 -6.67 20.45 6.89
N GLU A 727 -5.75 20.21 5.97
CA GLU A 727 -6.08 20.08 4.55
C GLU A 727 -5.34 18.91 3.93
N TYR A 728 -6.04 18.15 3.11
CA TYR A 728 -5.50 17.17 2.18
C TYR A 728 -6.34 17.30 0.92
N ASN A 729 -5.96 18.26 0.09
CA ASN A 729 -6.71 18.62 -1.09
C ASN A 729 -6.15 17.87 -2.28
N THR A 730 -7.04 17.21 -3.04
CA THR A 730 -6.66 16.53 -4.27
C THR A 730 -7.53 17.03 -5.41
N ASP A 731 -6.95 17.17 -6.58
CA ASP A 731 -7.72 17.45 -7.79
C ASP A 731 -8.59 16.24 -8.10
N SER A 732 -9.81 16.53 -8.49
CA SER A 732 -10.77 15.51 -8.86
C SER A 732 -10.61 15.13 -10.33
N PHE A 733 -10.57 13.83 -10.62
CA PHE A 733 -10.60 13.34 -11.99
C PHE A 733 -11.96 13.46 -12.67
N THR A 734 -12.95 13.90 -11.92
CA THR A 734 -14.31 13.98 -12.43
C THR A 734 -14.52 15.12 -13.42
N GLY A 735 -13.49 15.90 -13.72
CA GLY A 735 -13.62 17.08 -14.58
C GLY A 735 -14.14 18.30 -13.84
N SER A 736 -14.33 18.16 -12.54
CA SER A 736 -14.64 19.31 -11.66
C SER A 736 -13.39 20.16 -11.49
N SER A 737 -13.54 21.46 -11.48
CA SER A 737 -12.46 22.38 -11.15
C SER A 737 -12.28 22.53 -9.64
N GLN A 738 -13.08 21.84 -8.85
CA GLN A 738 -13.03 21.95 -7.40
C GLN A 738 -12.12 20.87 -6.82
N LYS A 739 -11.23 21.28 -5.93
CA LYS A 739 -10.42 20.35 -5.16
C LYS A 739 -11.28 19.74 -4.06
N THR A 740 -11.01 18.49 -3.74
CA THR A 740 -11.68 17.79 -2.65
C THR A 740 -10.75 17.77 -1.44
N ASN A 741 -11.21 18.30 -0.33
CA ASN A 741 -10.49 18.14 0.94
C ASN A 741 -10.91 16.80 1.56
N ASN A 742 -9.95 15.87 1.64
CA ASN A 742 -10.18 14.50 2.09
C ASN A 742 -10.11 14.36 3.62
N VAL A 743 -9.71 15.39 4.35
CA VAL A 743 -9.59 15.33 5.81
C VAL A 743 -10.99 15.16 6.43
N GLY A 744 -11.09 14.21 7.36
CA GLY A 744 -12.35 13.89 8.04
C GLY A 744 -13.29 12.99 7.26
N PHE A 745 -12.77 12.33 6.19
CA PHE A 745 -13.53 11.39 5.37
C PHE A 745 -12.94 9.99 5.43
N GLU A 746 -13.73 9.00 5.13
CA GLU A 746 -13.37 7.62 4.73
C GLU A 746 -11.96 7.13 5.11
N GLY A 747 -11.72 6.93 6.41
CA GLY A 747 -10.43 6.42 6.85
C GLY A 747 -9.33 7.48 6.95
N THR A 748 -9.70 8.76 6.89
CA THR A 748 -8.78 9.89 6.89
C THR A 748 -9.13 10.84 8.04
N PRO A 749 -8.91 10.43 9.30
CA PRO A 749 -9.22 11.29 10.45
C PRO A 749 -8.36 12.55 10.44
N SER A 750 -8.87 13.63 11.04
CA SER A 750 -8.10 14.87 11.13
C SER A 750 -6.98 14.78 12.17
N GLU A 751 -7.11 13.92 13.17
CA GLU A 751 -6.15 13.90 14.27
C GLU A 751 -5.79 12.48 14.72
N ARG A 752 -4.54 12.34 15.20
CA ARG A 752 -4.04 11.15 15.87
C ARG A 752 -3.12 11.57 17.00
N SER A 753 -3.08 10.77 18.06
CA SER A 753 -2.14 11.03 19.15
C SER A 753 -1.65 9.75 19.79
N ASN A 754 -0.45 9.83 20.37
CA ASN A 754 0.07 8.84 21.30
C ASN A 754 0.45 9.56 22.59
N VAL A 755 -0.02 9.04 23.70
CA VAL A 755 0.30 9.57 25.04
C VAL A 755 0.98 8.45 25.82
N SER A 756 2.22 8.67 26.23
CA SER A 756 3.00 7.67 26.98
C SER A 756 3.34 8.19 28.37
N LEU A 757 3.22 7.32 29.34
CA LEU A 757 3.67 7.56 30.72
C LEU A 757 4.58 6.39 31.11
N SER A 758 5.79 6.68 31.54
CA SER A 758 6.68 5.64 32.06
C SER A 758 7.25 6.06 33.41
N TYR A 759 7.57 5.05 34.21
CA TYR A 759 8.19 5.25 35.52
C TYR A 759 9.25 4.18 35.74
N ALA A 760 10.47 4.61 35.99
CA ALA A 760 11.61 3.72 36.20
C ALA A 760 12.16 3.92 37.61
N TRP A 761 12.32 2.82 38.34
CA TRP A 761 12.90 2.87 39.69
C TRP A 761 13.71 1.59 39.97
N ASP A 762 14.88 1.77 40.54
CA ASP A 762 15.80 0.65 40.82
C ASP A 762 15.99 -0.19 39.55
N LYS A 763 15.57 -1.44 39.57
CA LYS A 763 15.72 -2.38 38.45
C LYS A 763 14.41 -2.56 37.63
N TYR A 764 13.38 -1.81 37.95
CA TYR A 764 12.05 -1.98 37.29
C TYR A 764 11.66 -0.75 36.50
N SER A 765 10.90 -0.96 35.46
CA SER A 765 10.20 0.13 34.81
C SER A 765 8.83 -0.33 34.32
N VAL A 766 7.89 0.60 34.28
CA VAL A 766 6.53 0.39 33.79
C VAL A 766 6.24 1.49 32.77
N ALA A 767 5.64 1.13 31.64
CA ALA A 767 5.24 2.10 30.63
C ALA A 767 3.81 1.82 30.19
N LEU A 768 3.04 2.88 30.04
CA LEU A 768 1.69 2.88 29.49
C LEU A 768 1.70 3.78 28.27
N THR A 769 1.08 3.34 27.16
CA THR A 769 0.93 4.17 25.97
C THR A 769 -0.50 4.06 25.49
N GLN A 770 -1.18 5.19 25.38
CA GLN A 770 -2.50 5.25 24.77
C GLN A 770 -2.39 5.80 23.37
N ARG A 771 -2.89 5.04 22.39
CA ARG A 771 -2.90 5.42 20.98
C ARG A 771 -4.32 5.79 20.59
N ASN A 772 -4.49 6.99 20.02
CA ASN A 772 -5.80 7.53 19.69
C ASN A 772 -5.88 7.88 18.22
N ILE A 773 -7.05 7.61 17.61
CA ILE A 773 -7.37 7.95 16.23
C ILE A 773 -8.71 8.70 16.26
N GLY A 774 -8.75 9.86 15.65
CA GLY A 774 -9.94 10.71 15.67
C GLY A 774 -11.08 10.17 14.81
N ASP A 775 -12.22 10.81 14.94
CA ASP A 775 -13.44 10.45 14.20
C ASP A 775 -13.36 10.92 12.74
N PHE A 776 -14.22 10.36 11.89
CA PHE A 776 -14.35 10.77 10.48
C PHE A 776 -15.71 10.33 9.93
N ARG A 777 -16.09 10.95 8.81
CA ARG A 777 -17.32 10.60 8.09
C ARG A 777 -17.06 9.39 7.21
N LEU A 778 -18.08 8.53 7.09
CA LEU A 778 -17.89 7.19 6.52
C LEU A 778 -17.85 7.13 5.01
N SER A 779 -18.46 8.05 4.32
CA SER A 779 -18.48 7.93 2.86
C SER A 779 -18.40 9.26 2.17
N GLN A 780 -17.85 9.20 0.98
CA GLN A 780 -17.97 10.25 -0.03
C GLN A 780 -19.04 9.80 -1.00
N GLU A 781 -19.99 10.65 -1.27
CA GLU A 781 -21.03 10.37 -2.26
C GLU A 781 -20.96 11.42 -3.36
N ALA A 782 -21.34 11.02 -4.56
CA ALA A 782 -21.46 11.98 -5.65
C ALA A 782 -22.50 13.04 -5.29
N GLU A 783 -22.12 14.32 -5.40
CA GLU A 783 -23.06 15.39 -5.25
C GLU A 783 -24.07 15.31 -6.40
N THR A 784 -25.35 15.44 -6.09
CA THR A 784 -26.40 15.35 -7.11
C THR A 784 -27.20 16.64 -7.19
N ASP A 785 -27.72 16.95 -8.38
CA ASP A 785 -28.64 18.05 -8.59
C ASP A 785 -30.04 17.69 -8.07
N SER A 786 -30.98 18.62 -8.19
CA SER A 786 -32.36 18.41 -7.71
C SER A 786 -33.11 17.31 -8.45
N ALA A 787 -32.60 16.83 -9.57
CA ALA A 787 -33.15 15.72 -10.32
C ALA A 787 -32.44 14.39 -10.02
N GLY A 788 -31.43 14.40 -9.11
CA GLY A 788 -30.67 13.22 -8.72
C GLY A 788 -29.52 12.89 -9.65
N ASN A 789 -29.14 13.79 -10.56
CA ASN A 789 -28.01 13.54 -11.46
C ASN A 789 -26.72 14.02 -10.82
N PRO A 790 -25.63 13.26 -10.92
CA PRO A 790 -24.36 13.71 -10.36
C PRO A 790 -23.86 15.01 -11.00
N THR A 791 -23.36 15.92 -10.17
CA THR A 791 -22.86 17.23 -10.64
C THR A 791 -21.35 17.23 -10.87
N GLY A 792 -20.66 16.16 -10.49
CA GLY A 792 -19.19 16.07 -10.53
C GLY A 792 -18.52 16.44 -9.22
N GLY A 793 -19.29 16.90 -8.25
CA GLY A 793 -18.80 17.16 -6.89
C GLY A 793 -18.92 15.93 -6.01
N ILE A 794 -18.31 16.01 -4.83
CA ILE A 794 -18.36 14.97 -3.79
C ILE A 794 -18.83 15.62 -2.50
N VAL A 795 -19.74 14.97 -1.80
CA VAL A 795 -20.22 15.43 -0.50
C VAL A 795 -19.93 14.38 0.57
N LYS A 796 -19.75 14.85 1.79
CA LYS A 796 -19.60 13.97 2.96
C LYS A 796 -20.95 13.33 3.27
N ALA A 797 -20.96 12.03 3.37
CA ALA A 797 -22.19 11.25 3.57
C ALA A 797 -21.97 10.13 4.57
N GLY A 798 -23.04 9.40 4.82
CA GLY A 798 -23.02 8.31 5.78
C GLY A 798 -22.95 8.81 7.22
N GLY A 799 -22.77 7.89 8.14
CA GLY A 799 -22.63 8.19 9.57
C GLY A 799 -21.21 8.65 9.90
N THR A 800 -21.02 8.99 11.17
CA THR A 800 -19.70 9.33 11.71
C THR A 800 -19.08 8.06 12.30
N GLN A 801 -17.85 7.76 11.89
CA GLN A 801 -17.04 6.73 12.53
C GLN A 801 -16.46 7.34 13.80
N ASP A 802 -16.72 6.73 14.94
CA ASP A 802 -16.30 7.27 16.25
C ASP A 802 -14.78 7.22 16.40
N GLU A 803 -14.27 7.99 17.34
CA GLU A 803 -12.86 7.95 17.73
C GLU A 803 -12.51 6.56 18.30
N TYR A 804 -11.25 6.16 18.13
CA TYR A 804 -10.73 4.85 18.56
C TYR A 804 -9.53 5.06 19.46
N SER A 805 -9.43 4.29 20.53
CA SER A 805 -8.23 4.32 21.35
C SER A 805 -7.85 2.91 21.80
N ALA A 806 -6.56 2.67 21.95
CA ALA A 806 -6.03 1.39 22.43
C ALA A 806 -4.89 1.67 23.42
N LEU A 807 -4.87 0.90 24.50
CA LEU A 807 -3.89 1.04 25.58
C LEU A 807 -2.85 -0.07 25.50
N ASP A 808 -1.57 0.31 25.53
CA ASP A 808 -0.43 -0.63 25.62
C ASP A 808 0.21 -0.53 26.97
N LEU A 809 0.63 -1.67 27.52
CA LEU A 809 1.31 -1.77 28.81
C LEU A 809 2.62 -2.53 28.64
N GLN A 810 3.68 -2.06 29.31
CA GLN A 810 4.96 -2.76 29.32
C GLN A 810 5.54 -2.70 30.73
N ILE A 811 6.03 -3.85 31.23
CA ILE A 811 6.72 -3.98 32.52
C ILE A 811 8.06 -4.62 32.22
N LYS A 812 9.15 -4.00 32.73
CA LYS A 812 10.52 -4.43 32.47
C LYS A 812 11.24 -4.61 33.79
N ALA A 813 12.03 -5.68 33.92
CA ALA A 813 12.85 -5.96 35.08
C ALA A 813 14.26 -6.32 34.64
N ASP A 814 15.26 -5.64 35.22
CA ASP A 814 16.67 -5.94 35.01
C ASP A 814 17.08 -6.94 36.10
N LEU A 815 17.40 -8.16 35.70
CA LEU A 815 17.77 -9.25 36.59
C LEU A 815 19.31 -9.43 36.71
N GLY A 816 20.03 -8.38 36.32
CA GLY A 816 21.50 -8.36 36.37
C GLY A 816 22.11 -9.40 35.44
N LYS A 817 22.94 -10.31 35.94
CA LYS A 817 23.58 -11.31 35.09
C LYS A 817 22.63 -12.28 34.40
N TYR A 818 21.36 -12.29 34.73
CA TYR A 818 20.35 -13.09 34.08
C TYR A 818 19.63 -12.32 32.96
N GLY A 819 20.06 -11.09 32.73
CA GLY A 819 19.54 -10.27 31.68
C GLY A 819 18.31 -9.48 32.05
N THR A 820 17.61 -8.98 31.03
CA THR A 820 16.42 -8.17 31.18
C THR A 820 15.22 -8.95 30.69
N VAL A 821 14.15 -8.95 31.47
CA VAL A 821 12.86 -9.55 31.07
C VAL A 821 11.84 -8.44 30.92
N THR A 822 11.12 -8.48 29.82
CA THR A 822 10.02 -7.54 29.53
C THR A 822 8.75 -8.34 29.29
N TYR A 823 7.69 -7.99 30.00
CA TYR A 823 6.34 -8.47 29.77
C TYR A 823 5.52 -7.29 29.24
N GLY A 824 4.78 -7.53 28.17
CA GLY A 824 3.96 -6.46 27.60
C GLY A 824 2.62 -6.94 27.10
N MET A 825 1.72 -5.97 26.96
CA MET A 825 0.39 -6.16 26.37
C MET A 825 0.19 -5.01 25.37
N LEU A 826 -0.04 -5.36 24.11
CA LEU A 826 -0.48 -4.39 23.12
C LEU A 826 -2.01 -4.49 23.03
N ASN A 827 -2.65 -3.34 23.02
CA ASN A 827 -4.11 -3.26 23.05
C ASN A 827 -4.67 -4.02 24.26
N ALA A 828 -4.26 -3.62 25.47
CA ALA A 828 -4.53 -4.32 26.72
C ALA A 828 -6.04 -4.42 27.05
N GLU A 829 -6.84 -3.55 26.47
CA GLU A 829 -8.28 -3.52 26.66
C GLU A 829 -9.02 -4.35 25.58
N ASP A 830 -8.26 -4.94 24.64
CA ASP A 830 -8.76 -5.78 23.54
C ASP A 830 -9.81 -5.03 22.68
N GLU A 831 -9.54 -3.73 22.41
CA GLU A 831 -10.42 -2.92 21.60
C GLU A 831 -10.44 -3.44 20.15
N ASP A 832 -11.64 -3.66 19.64
CA ASP A 832 -11.83 -4.08 18.25
C ASP A 832 -11.72 -2.89 17.30
N PRO A 833 -11.27 -3.12 16.05
CA PRO A 833 -11.50 -2.14 14.99
C PRO A 833 -13.00 -1.79 14.94
N LEU A 834 -13.28 -0.51 14.85
CA LEU A 834 -14.67 -0.06 14.84
C LEU A 834 -15.37 -0.56 13.57
N PRO A 835 -16.59 -1.13 13.70
CA PRO A 835 -17.35 -1.50 12.50
C PRO A 835 -17.76 -0.23 11.76
N ASN A 836 -17.96 -0.35 10.46
CA ASN A 836 -18.46 0.73 9.65
C ASN A 836 -19.81 1.20 10.17
N ALA A 837 -20.00 2.51 10.41
CA ALA A 837 -21.22 3.03 11.03
C ALA A 837 -22.46 2.88 10.14
N ASN A 838 -22.29 2.52 8.86
CA ASN A 838 -23.44 2.17 8.01
C ASN A 838 -24.01 0.78 8.32
N GLY A 839 -23.45 0.10 9.31
CA GLY A 839 -23.91 -1.22 9.73
C GLY A 839 -23.20 -2.39 9.05
N ASP A 840 -22.30 -2.11 8.13
CA ASP A 840 -21.47 -3.14 7.53
C ASP A 840 -20.37 -3.52 8.51
N ARG A 841 -19.94 -4.77 8.46
CA ARG A 841 -18.88 -5.25 9.36
C ARG A 841 -17.49 -5.00 8.82
N ASP A 842 -17.40 -4.32 7.70
CA ASP A 842 -16.09 -3.93 7.12
C ASP A 842 -15.41 -2.94 8.06
N ALA A 843 -14.16 -3.19 8.38
CA ALA A 843 -13.36 -2.30 9.23
C ALA A 843 -12.20 -1.72 8.40
N TYR A 844 -11.82 -0.48 8.71
CA TYR A 844 -10.71 0.18 8.01
C TYR A 844 -9.37 -0.38 8.51
N LEU A 845 -8.99 -1.58 8.06
CA LEU A 845 -7.80 -2.28 8.55
C LEU A 845 -6.47 -1.63 8.14
N GLY A 846 -6.50 -0.67 7.22
CA GLY A 846 -5.33 0.19 6.98
C GLY A 846 -5.12 1.22 8.09
N LEU A 847 -6.13 1.46 8.91
CA LEU A 847 -6.12 2.44 9.98
C LEU A 847 -6.12 1.78 11.36
N TYR A 848 -6.93 0.72 11.55
CA TYR A 848 -7.06 -0.02 12.81
C TYR A 848 -6.39 -1.39 12.69
N SER A 849 -5.81 -1.86 13.80
CA SER A 849 -5.16 -3.17 13.84
C SER A 849 -6.20 -4.29 13.98
N ASN A 850 -6.03 -5.37 13.23
CA ASN A 850 -6.84 -6.59 13.36
C ASN A 850 -6.25 -7.59 14.36
N GLN A 851 -5.18 -7.19 15.07
CA GLN A 851 -4.41 -8.11 15.90
C GLN A 851 -5.09 -8.45 17.24
N GLY A 852 -5.96 -7.55 17.75
CA GLY A 852 -6.54 -7.72 19.08
C GLY A 852 -5.51 -7.55 20.19
N LEU A 853 -5.79 -8.11 21.36
CA LEU A 853 -4.85 -8.13 22.48
C LEU A 853 -3.69 -9.07 22.17
N ILE A 854 -2.47 -8.53 22.24
CA ILE A 854 -1.23 -9.31 22.14
C ILE A 854 -0.53 -9.26 23.49
N THR A 855 -0.27 -10.41 24.09
CA THR A 855 0.64 -10.49 25.23
C THR A 855 1.99 -11.01 24.75
N TYR A 856 3.07 -10.39 25.21
CA TYR A 856 4.39 -10.83 24.79
C TYR A 856 5.38 -10.85 25.94
N LEU A 857 6.35 -11.74 25.79
CA LEU A 857 7.49 -11.85 26.68
C LEU A 857 8.76 -11.68 25.87
N LYS A 858 9.67 -10.79 26.34
CA LYS A 858 11.00 -10.64 25.77
C LYS A 858 12.03 -10.97 26.82
N TRP A 859 13.09 -11.64 26.41
CA TRP A 859 14.26 -11.88 27.27
C TRP A 859 15.49 -11.47 26.48
N ASN A 860 16.26 -10.58 27.06
CA ASN A 860 17.52 -10.10 26.49
C ASN A 860 18.62 -10.39 27.51
N ILE A 861 19.69 -11.03 27.09
CA ILE A 861 20.84 -11.30 27.95
C ILE A 861 22.12 -11.00 27.17
N ALA A 862 23.05 -10.30 27.84
CA ALA A 862 24.35 -9.95 27.26
C ALA A 862 25.47 -10.53 28.11
N PHE A 863 26.59 -10.91 27.45
CA PHE A 863 27.76 -11.55 28.06
C PHE A 863 29.04 -10.79 27.74
#